data_4f25929947bbaecdbe0f11eb1ecb86f7
#
_entry.id   4f25929947bbaecdbe0f11eb1ecb86f7
#
_cell.length_a   1.000
_cell.length_b   1.000
_cell.length_c   1.000
_cell.angle_alpha   90.00
_cell.angle_beta   90.00
_cell.angle_gamma   90.00
#
_symmetry.space_group_name_H-M   'P 1'
#
loop_
_entity.id
_entity.type
_entity.pdbx_description
1 polymer ?
#
loop_
_entity_poly.entity_id
_entity_poly.type
_entity_poly.pdbx_seq_one_letter_code
_entity_poly.pdbx_strand_id
1 'polypeptide(L)'
;MTRVNTPDGSGIRQLCFDQEHTWCPTVLPNGRLLYLRWEYTDTPHAHSRLLFHMNPDGTGQMEYYGSNSYWPNSLFYARPIPGSSTKFVGIVGGHHGVPRMGELVLFDVARGRREADGVVQRIPGRGRKVEPKIEDNLVDNSWPKFLHPFPLNEKYYLVAAQPTPKSLWGIYLVDVFDNMVLIREEPGYALLEPIPLRKSPRPPVIPDRVRLDRKDGLVYLADIYAGGGLKGIPRGTVKKLRLFTYYYLYPDMGGPQGVVGMEGPWDIKRILGTVPVEEDGSALFRVPANTPIAVQPLDAEGKAIQLMRSWFTAMPGEVVSCVGCHESQNTTPLVKSTLAARRPPSEITPWYGPARGFSFRREVQPVLDKYCVGCHDGQEHHGVRVSDLRGLEMITDYNSAYHHGGRDAGRFSTSYVELHRFVRRPGLESDYHLLTPMEFHADTTELVQLLSKGHYNVRLDAEAWDRLITWIDLNAPFHGTWTEIAGKERVSRFAQLRREYRKRYANMDEDPEAIPDGPTSAVQPIVPPPEPPPFAEPVECPGWPFNAEEAKRRQEAAGPIHLTVDLGEGVTLELVRIPAGEFIMGDPNGGNDEQPACRVRIERPFWMGRTEVTNRQFALFDPSHDSKVESRFGMQFGVRGFYVNGPDQPVVRVSWFQAKAFCDWLSRKTGRKFDLPTEAQWEYACRAGTATPFFFGGRDADFSRFANLADATLSEFV
;
A
#
# COMPACT_ATOMS: atom_id res chain seq x y z
N MET A 1 -3.82 23.56 -6.93
CA MET A 1 -4.16 24.34 -8.16
C MET A 1 -5.36 25.22 -7.88
N THR A 2 -5.39 26.43 -8.42
CA THR A 2 -6.52 27.36 -8.28
C THR A 2 -7.03 27.78 -9.66
N ARG A 3 -8.31 28.08 -9.74
CA ARG A 3 -8.94 28.69 -10.91
C ARG A 3 -9.29 30.14 -10.60
N VAL A 4 -9.05 31.04 -11.56
CA VAL A 4 -9.51 32.42 -11.56
C VAL A 4 -10.66 32.53 -12.57
N ASN A 5 -11.84 32.95 -12.13
CA ASN A 5 -13.03 32.95 -12.96
C ASN A 5 -13.23 34.23 -13.78
N THR A 6 -12.57 35.31 -13.39
CA THR A 6 -12.78 36.62 -13.98
C THR A 6 -11.45 37.27 -14.37
N PRO A 7 -11.43 38.13 -15.42
CA PRO A 7 -10.22 38.79 -15.87
C PRO A 7 -9.59 39.77 -14.83
N ASP A 8 -10.39 40.24 -13.88
CA ASP A 8 -9.96 41.10 -12.78
C ASP A 8 -9.31 40.36 -11.61
N GLY A 9 -9.17 39.04 -11.72
CA GLY A 9 -8.61 38.21 -10.66
C GLY A 9 -9.58 37.87 -9.53
N SER A 10 -10.86 38.24 -9.65
CA SER A 10 -11.89 37.80 -8.70
C SER A 10 -12.37 36.38 -8.93
N GLY A 11 -13.14 35.83 -8.00
CA GLY A 11 -13.67 34.47 -8.13
C GLY A 11 -12.63 33.37 -8.10
N ILE A 12 -11.52 33.58 -7.38
CA ILE A 12 -10.50 32.54 -7.19
C ILE A 12 -11.11 31.38 -6.41
N ARG A 13 -10.91 30.15 -6.93
CA ARG A 13 -11.36 28.91 -6.30
C ARG A 13 -10.25 27.86 -6.30
N GLN A 14 -10.11 27.13 -5.19
CA GLN A 14 -9.21 25.99 -5.08
C GLN A 14 -9.81 24.78 -5.83
N LEU A 15 -9.00 24.09 -6.62
CA LEU A 15 -9.41 22.91 -7.40
C LEU A 15 -8.76 21.61 -6.91
N CYS A 16 -7.61 21.68 -6.25
CA CYS A 16 -6.87 20.51 -5.75
C CYS A 16 -6.71 20.62 -4.24
N PHE A 17 -6.90 19.49 -3.59
CA PHE A 17 -6.81 19.33 -2.13
C PHE A 17 -5.79 18.23 -1.79
N ASP A 18 -4.75 18.13 -2.62
CA ASP A 18 -3.76 17.06 -2.60
C ASP A 18 -2.75 17.23 -1.47
N GLN A 19 -2.01 16.17 -1.19
CA GLN A 19 -1.01 16.08 -0.14
C GLN A 19 0.13 17.09 -0.35
N GLU A 20 0.71 17.03 -1.54
CA GLU A 20 1.86 17.81 -1.92
C GLU A 20 1.52 18.76 -3.08
N HIS A 21 2.54 19.17 -3.80
CA HIS A 21 2.38 20.11 -4.88
C HIS A 21 1.69 19.52 -6.11
N THR A 22 0.87 20.33 -6.76
CA THR A 22 0.39 20.11 -8.12
C THR A 22 1.09 21.07 -9.05
N TRP A 23 1.76 20.56 -10.11
CA TRP A 23 2.63 21.35 -10.99
C TRP A 23 2.25 21.25 -12.46
N CYS A 24 2.81 22.17 -13.23
CA CYS A 24 2.88 22.13 -14.68
C CYS A 24 1.52 21.94 -15.37
N PRO A 25 0.45 22.68 -15.00
CA PRO A 25 -0.84 22.51 -15.64
C PRO A 25 -0.78 22.88 -17.13
N THR A 26 -1.47 22.09 -17.95
CA THR A 26 -1.66 22.35 -19.38
C THR A 26 -3.04 21.93 -19.82
N VAL A 27 -3.54 22.50 -20.90
CA VAL A 27 -4.85 22.17 -21.44
C VAL A 27 -4.71 21.06 -22.48
N LEU A 28 -5.47 19.99 -22.32
CA LEU A 28 -5.58 18.90 -23.28
C LEU A 28 -6.47 19.30 -24.49
N PRO A 29 -6.34 18.64 -25.65
CA PRO A 29 -7.18 18.90 -26.82
C PRO A 29 -8.68 18.76 -26.56
N ASN A 30 -9.08 17.98 -25.58
CA ASN A 30 -10.47 17.79 -25.16
C ASN A 30 -10.97 18.84 -24.15
N GLY A 31 -10.16 19.85 -23.83
CA GLY A 31 -10.49 20.93 -22.90
C GLY A 31 -10.26 20.62 -21.43
N ARG A 32 -9.83 19.41 -21.07
CA ARG A 32 -9.46 19.04 -19.68
C ARG A 32 -8.10 19.62 -19.32
N LEU A 33 -7.82 19.72 -18.03
CA LEU A 33 -6.53 20.14 -17.50
C LEU A 33 -5.68 18.91 -17.17
N LEU A 34 -4.51 18.81 -17.77
CA LEU A 34 -3.47 17.85 -17.41
C LEU A 34 -2.53 18.53 -16.40
N TYR A 35 -2.15 17.81 -15.35
CA TYR A 35 -1.24 18.34 -14.33
C TYR A 35 -0.45 17.21 -13.67
N LEU A 36 0.67 17.53 -13.09
CA LEU A 36 1.45 16.64 -12.27
C LEU A 36 0.93 16.73 -10.83
N ARG A 37 0.68 15.57 -10.21
CA ARG A 37 0.31 15.41 -8.80
C ARG A 37 1.37 14.57 -8.10
N TRP A 38 1.80 15.03 -6.93
CA TRP A 38 2.72 14.30 -6.08
C TRP A 38 1.95 13.61 -4.95
N GLU A 39 2.13 12.30 -4.83
CA GLU A 39 1.50 11.45 -3.81
C GLU A 39 2.56 10.61 -3.10
N TYR A 40 2.44 10.49 -1.79
CA TYR A 40 3.13 9.49 -1.01
C TYR A 40 2.49 9.28 0.37
N THR A 41 1.28 8.73 0.39
CA THR A 41 0.57 8.33 1.60
C THR A 41 0.73 6.84 1.83
N ASP A 42 1.29 6.43 2.97
CA ASP A 42 1.51 5.01 3.31
C ASP A 42 2.22 4.20 2.21
N THR A 43 3.01 4.86 1.41
CA THR A 43 3.84 4.24 0.39
C THR A 43 5.29 4.34 0.79
N PRO A 44 6.13 3.35 0.45
CA PRO A 44 7.53 3.34 0.84
C PRO A 44 8.33 4.49 0.22
N HIS A 45 7.80 5.14 -0.82
CA HIS A 45 8.57 6.07 -1.63
C HIS A 45 7.90 7.42 -1.83
N ALA A 46 8.71 8.44 -1.74
CA ALA A 46 8.39 9.80 -2.14
C ALA A 46 8.40 10.00 -3.66
N HIS A 47 8.28 8.95 -4.49
CA HIS A 47 8.58 9.02 -5.93
C HIS A 47 7.42 9.37 -6.82
N SER A 48 6.21 9.28 -6.32
CA SER A 48 5.01 9.36 -7.13
C SER A 48 4.69 10.79 -7.58
N ARG A 49 5.36 11.28 -8.61
CA ARG A 49 5.10 12.56 -9.28
C ARG A 49 4.53 12.29 -10.65
N LEU A 50 3.23 12.05 -10.71
CA LEU A 50 2.53 11.43 -11.82
C LEU A 50 1.53 12.36 -12.47
N LEU A 51 1.05 11.99 -13.66
CA LEU A 51 0.10 12.79 -14.41
C LEU A 51 -1.34 12.44 -14.04
N PHE A 52 -2.09 13.48 -13.72
CA PHE A 52 -3.52 13.47 -13.50
C PHE A 52 -4.20 14.44 -14.43
N HIS A 53 -5.50 14.29 -14.65
CA HIS A 53 -6.31 15.25 -15.36
C HIS A 53 -7.67 15.48 -14.71
N MET A 54 -8.28 16.64 -14.98
CA MET A 54 -9.57 17.02 -14.45
C MET A 54 -10.29 17.99 -15.41
N ASN A 55 -11.57 18.20 -15.21
CA ASN A 55 -12.30 19.28 -15.86
C ASN A 55 -11.83 20.63 -15.33
N PRO A 56 -11.98 21.75 -16.06
CA PRO A 56 -11.58 23.07 -15.62
C PRO A 56 -12.25 23.56 -14.34
N ASP A 57 -13.37 22.95 -13.94
CA ASP A 57 -14.06 23.23 -12.69
C ASP A 57 -13.61 22.35 -11.52
N GLY A 58 -12.63 21.47 -11.72
CA GLY A 58 -12.07 20.57 -10.72
C GLY A 58 -12.77 19.21 -10.65
N THR A 59 -13.89 19.01 -11.36
CA THR A 59 -14.60 17.72 -11.37
C THR A 59 -13.88 16.68 -12.23
N GLY A 60 -14.18 15.39 -11.99
CA GLY A 60 -13.66 14.27 -12.76
C GLY A 60 -12.15 14.12 -12.65
N GLN A 61 -11.57 14.35 -11.47
CA GLN A 61 -10.15 14.09 -11.21
C GLN A 61 -9.86 12.61 -11.37
N MET A 62 -8.88 12.28 -12.19
CA MET A 62 -8.44 10.92 -12.42
C MET A 62 -7.00 10.85 -12.91
N GLU A 63 -6.39 9.70 -12.75
CA GLU A 63 -5.08 9.38 -13.29
C GLU A 63 -5.03 9.62 -14.80
N TYR A 64 -3.88 10.05 -15.29
CA TYR A 64 -3.59 10.12 -16.72
C TYR A 64 -2.46 9.18 -17.13
N TYR A 65 -1.35 9.15 -16.36
CA TYR A 65 -0.21 8.24 -16.60
C TYR A 65 0.63 8.04 -15.34
N GLY A 66 1.01 6.80 -15.06
CA GLY A 66 2.05 6.44 -14.11
C GLY A 66 1.56 6.03 -12.72
N SER A 67 0.27 6.07 -12.44
CA SER A 67 -0.26 5.54 -11.18
C SER A 67 0.03 4.03 -11.08
N ASN A 68 0.27 3.56 -9.86
CA ASN A 68 0.65 2.16 -9.62
C ASN A 68 1.90 1.73 -10.40
N SER A 69 2.88 2.63 -10.53
CA SER A 69 4.11 2.44 -11.29
C SER A 69 5.29 3.05 -10.55
N TYR A 70 6.44 2.38 -10.57
CA TYR A 70 7.69 2.94 -10.06
C TYR A 70 8.33 3.91 -11.04
N TRP A 71 8.13 3.67 -12.33
CA TRP A 71 8.65 4.52 -13.39
C TRP A 71 7.48 5.15 -14.19
N PRO A 72 7.59 6.41 -14.62
CA PRO A 72 8.71 7.33 -14.37
C PRO A 72 8.65 7.90 -12.94
N ASN A 73 9.79 8.07 -12.29
CA ASN A 73 9.88 8.60 -10.93
C ASN A 73 9.27 10.01 -10.83
N SER A 74 9.44 10.81 -11.88
CA SER A 74 8.75 12.09 -12.05
C SER A 74 8.56 12.38 -13.53
N LEU A 75 7.45 13.03 -13.88
CA LEU A 75 7.08 13.34 -15.27
C LEU A 75 6.65 14.80 -15.37
N PHE A 76 7.63 15.69 -15.55
CA PHE A 76 7.42 17.14 -15.59
C PHE A 76 7.07 17.66 -16.98
N TYR A 77 6.44 18.81 -17.02
CA TYR A 77 6.17 19.63 -18.22
C TYR A 77 5.50 18.86 -19.36
N ALA A 78 4.60 17.93 -19.02
CA ALA A 78 3.86 17.17 -20.03
C ALA A 78 3.02 18.08 -20.91
N ARG A 79 3.12 17.91 -22.23
CA ARG A 79 2.39 18.68 -23.25
C ARG A 79 1.73 17.72 -24.26
N PRO A 80 0.43 17.90 -24.54
CA PRO A 80 -0.25 17.10 -25.56
C PRO A 80 0.32 17.39 -26.95
N ILE A 81 0.38 16.37 -27.79
CA ILE A 81 0.79 16.50 -29.19
C ILE A 81 -0.37 17.08 -30.01
N PRO A 82 -0.15 18.17 -30.77
CA PRO A 82 -1.19 18.73 -31.63
C PRO A 82 -1.73 17.69 -32.62
N GLY A 83 -3.04 17.56 -32.71
CA GLY A 83 -3.71 16.61 -33.60
C GLY A 83 -3.85 15.20 -33.05
N SER A 84 -3.30 14.90 -31.86
CA SER A 84 -3.43 13.59 -31.20
C SER A 84 -4.29 13.71 -29.95
N SER A 85 -5.15 12.72 -29.71
CA SER A 85 -5.95 12.60 -28.48
C SER A 85 -5.27 11.76 -27.41
N THR A 86 -4.18 11.04 -27.73
CA THR A 86 -3.54 10.05 -26.85
C THR A 86 -2.07 10.29 -26.61
N LYS A 87 -1.40 11.06 -27.50
CA LYS A 87 0.04 11.29 -27.40
C LYS A 87 0.37 12.55 -26.63
N PHE A 88 1.43 12.47 -25.86
CA PHE A 88 2.02 13.64 -25.19
C PHE A 88 3.55 13.48 -25.11
N VAL A 89 4.25 14.59 -24.93
CA VAL A 89 5.68 14.64 -24.62
C VAL A 89 5.88 15.16 -23.23
N GLY A 90 6.85 14.63 -22.49
CA GLY A 90 7.18 15.08 -21.15
C GLY A 90 8.65 14.89 -20.80
N ILE A 91 9.06 15.47 -19.68
CA ILE A 91 10.41 15.35 -19.14
C ILE A 91 10.40 14.32 -18.03
N VAL A 92 11.09 13.21 -18.26
CA VAL A 92 11.30 12.16 -17.26
C VAL A 92 12.51 12.53 -16.42
N GLY A 93 12.33 12.59 -15.11
CA GLY A 93 13.36 12.90 -14.13
C GLY A 93 13.47 11.86 -13.02
N GLY A 94 14.49 12.00 -12.17
CA GLY A 94 14.62 11.31 -10.90
C GLY A 94 13.83 12.01 -9.78
N HIS A 95 13.90 11.46 -8.57
CA HIS A 95 13.27 12.08 -7.39
C HIS A 95 14.15 13.17 -6.80
N HIS A 96 15.42 12.87 -6.55
CA HIS A 96 16.46 13.80 -6.12
C HIS A 96 17.44 14.10 -7.26
N GLY A 97 18.55 14.74 -6.96
CA GLY A 97 19.59 15.07 -7.92
C GLY A 97 19.26 16.30 -8.75
N VAL A 98 19.11 16.15 -10.06
CA VAL A 98 18.80 17.28 -10.97
C VAL A 98 17.30 17.60 -10.96
N PRO A 99 16.86 18.67 -10.29
CA PRO A 99 15.45 18.96 -10.11
C PRO A 99 14.79 19.38 -11.42
N ARG A 100 13.69 18.68 -11.77
CA ARG A 100 12.76 18.98 -12.87
C ARG A 100 13.32 18.91 -14.29
N MET A 101 14.63 18.77 -14.47
CA MET A 101 15.24 18.52 -15.79
C MET A 101 15.49 17.02 -15.98
N GLY A 102 15.57 16.56 -17.22
CA GLY A 102 15.76 15.16 -17.50
C GLY A 102 15.68 14.79 -18.96
N GLU A 103 15.19 13.62 -19.24
CA GLU A 103 15.07 13.06 -20.58
C GLU A 103 13.74 13.47 -21.24
N LEU A 104 13.81 13.83 -22.53
CA LEU A 104 12.62 14.10 -23.33
C LEU A 104 12.04 12.80 -23.84
N VAL A 105 10.80 12.49 -23.44
CA VAL A 105 10.14 11.21 -23.80
C VAL A 105 8.78 11.49 -24.42
N LEU A 106 8.50 10.80 -25.53
CA LEU A 106 7.21 10.77 -26.23
C LEU A 106 6.41 9.57 -25.74
N PHE A 107 5.19 9.80 -25.32
CA PHE A 107 4.24 8.82 -24.81
C PHE A 107 2.98 8.72 -25.67
N ASP A 108 2.34 7.56 -25.63
CA ASP A 108 1.01 7.31 -26.17
C ASP A 108 0.20 6.47 -25.15
N VAL A 109 -0.77 7.06 -24.47
CA VAL A 109 -1.61 6.37 -23.49
C VAL A 109 -2.49 5.26 -24.08
N ALA A 110 -2.62 5.21 -25.41
CA ALA A 110 -3.29 4.09 -26.10
C ALA A 110 -2.47 2.79 -26.05
N ARG A 111 -1.15 2.87 -25.84
CA ARG A 111 -0.27 1.70 -25.68
C ARG A 111 -0.29 1.15 -24.27
N GLY A 112 -0.48 2.01 -23.27
CA GLY A 112 -0.47 1.68 -21.87
C GLY A 112 -0.25 2.93 -21.00
N ARG A 113 -0.47 2.81 -19.69
CA ARG A 113 -0.41 3.94 -18.76
C ARG A 113 0.52 3.67 -17.57
N ARG A 114 1.17 2.51 -17.53
CA ARG A 114 2.00 2.06 -16.42
C ARG A 114 3.43 1.86 -16.88
N GLU A 115 4.37 2.08 -16.00
CA GLU A 115 5.80 1.91 -16.28
C GLU A 115 6.17 2.50 -17.64
N ALA A 116 6.90 1.78 -18.49
CA ALA A 116 7.27 2.20 -19.85
C ALA A 116 6.28 1.75 -20.95
N ASP A 117 5.11 1.20 -20.61
CA ASP A 117 4.17 0.65 -21.59
C ASP A 117 3.71 1.69 -22.62
N GLY A 118 3.45 2.91 -22.17
CA GLY A 118 3.04 4.01 -23.03
C GLY A 118 4.17 4.71 -23.77
N VAL A 119 5.43 4.32 -23.58
CA VAL A 119 6.55 4.99 -24.23
C VAL A 119 6.57 4.69 -25.74
N VAL A 120 6.63 5.74 -26.52
CA VAL A 120 6.88 5.66 -27.96
C VAL A 120 8.38 5.67 -28.22
N GLN A 121 9.08 6.67 -27.69
CA GLN A 121 10.53 6.80 -27.77
C GLN A 121 11.06 7.88 -26.81
N ARG A 122 12.33 7.77 -26.47
CA ARG A 122 13.15 8.87 -25.92
C ARG A 122 13.76 9.67 -27.07
N ILE A 123 13.95 10.97 -26.92
CA ILE A 123 14.56 11.86 -27.91
C ILE A 123 15.75 12.59 -27.26
N PRO A 124 16.98 12.44 -27.81
CA PRO A 124 17.40 11.47 -28.81
C PRO A 124 17.47 10.06 -28.21
N GLY A 125 16.87 9.09 -28.88
CA GLY A 125 16.80 7.69 -28.43
C GLY A 125 17.78 6.77 -29.15
N ARG A 126 18.19 7.14 -30.36
CA ARG A 126 19.08 6.34 -31.23
C ARG A 126 18.59 4.90 -31.36
N GLY A 127 17.26 4.72 -31.47
CA GLY A 127 16.61 3.41 -31.61
C GLY A 127 16.63 2.53 -30.35
N ARG A 128 17.11 3.01 -29.20
CA ARG A 128 17.14 2.24 -27.95
C ARG A 128 15.76 2.24 -27.30
N LYS A 129 15.32 1.08 -26.85
CA LYS A 129 14.11 0.94 -26.02
C LYS A 129 14.33 1.65 -24.68
N VAL A 130 13.32 2.36 -24.21
CA VAL A 130 13.30 2.89 -22.84
C VAL A 130 12.96 1.75 -21.90
N GLU A 131 13.87 1.49 -20.96
CA GLU A 131 13.65 0.52 -19.89
C GLU A 131 13.22 1.27 -18.62
N PRO A 132 12.18 0.81 -17.92
CA PRO A 132 11.80 1.38 -16.63
C PRO A 132 12.87 1.03 -15.60
N LYS A 133 13.63 2.02 -15.16
CA LYS A 133 14.62 1.88 -14.10
C LYS A 133 14.10 2.55 -12.84
N ILE A 134 14.20 1.84 -11.72
CA ILE A 134 13.82 2.33 -10.40
C ILE A 134 15.08 2.87 -9.73
N GLU A 135 15.38 4.14 -9.96
CA GLU A 135 16.57 4.80 -9.43
C GLU A 135 16.22 6.22 -9.00
N ASP A 136 16.65 6.61 -7.81
CA ASP A 136 16.40 7.95 -7.28
C ASP A 136 17.04 9.04 -8.15
N ASN A 137 18.26 8.80 -8.59
CA ASN A 137 19.06 9.69 -9.42
C ASN A 137 19.00 9.32 -10.93
N LEU A 138 17.87 8.82 -11.39
CA LEU A 138 17.61 8.22 -12.71
C LEU A 138 18.28 8.95 -13.89
N VAL A 139 18.34 10.29 -13.84
CA VAL A 139 18.82 11.10 -14.96
C VAL A 139 20.10 11.89 -14.67
N ASP A 140 20.73 11.71 -13.52
CA ASP A 140 21.88 12.54 -13.12
C ASP A 140 23.00 12.51 -14.17
N ASN A 141 23.30 11.35 -14.71
CA ASN A 141 24.34 11.13 -15.71
C ASN A 141 23.78 10.99 -17.15
N SER A 142 22.48 11.26 -17.35
CA SER A 142 21.86 11.23 -18.67
C SER A 142 21.94 12.59 -19.37
N TRP A 143 22.51 12.63 -20.58
CA TRP A 143 22.66 13.84 -21.39
C TRP A 143 22.19 13.58 -22.82
N PRO A 144 21.60 14.57 -23.50
CA PRO A 144 21.28 15.95 -23.07
C PRO A 144 20.20 16.01 -21.98
N LYS A 145 20.19 17.12 -21.20
CA LYS A 145 19.11 17.49 -20.29
C LYS A 145 18.11 18.39 -21.01
N PHE A 146 16.83 18.20 -20.71
CA PHE A 146 15.74 18.96 -21.31
C PHE A 146 14.82 19.58 -20.25
N LEU A 147 14.19 20.70 -20.67
CA LEU A 147 13.10 21.38 -19.95
C LEU A 147 12.08 21.94 -20.95
N HIS A 148 10.87 22.18 -20.50
CA HIS A 148 9.82 22.96 -21.17
C HIS A 148 9.59 22.61 -22.64
N PRO A 149 9.25 21.36 -22.97
CA PRO A 149 8.99 20.98 -24.35
C PRO A 149 7.73 21.68 -24.89
N PHE A 150 7.80 22.17 -26.12
CA PHE A 150 6.66 22.69 -26.88
C PHE A 150 6.50 21.91 -28.18
N PRO A 151 5.53 21.00 -28.30
CA PRO A 151 5.32 20.24 -29.53
C PRO A 151 4.75 21.14 -30.64
N LEU A 152 5.42 21.18 -31.76
CA LEU A 152 4.95 21.86 -32.96
C LEU A 152 3.96 20.99 -33.76
N ASN A 153 4.23 19.70 -33.79
CA ASN A 153 3.41 18.63 -34.39
C ASN A 153 3.88 17.28 -33.86
N GLU A 154 3.49 16.17 -34.48
CA GLU A 154 3.88 14.81 -34.05
C GLU A 154 5.39 14.52 -34.18
N LYS A 155 6.14 15.31 -34.93
CA LYS A 155 7.55 15.02 -35.26
C LYS A 155 8.53 16.04 -34.68
N TYR A 156 8.14 17.28 -34.48
CA TYR A 156 9.04 18.39 -34.17
C TYR A 156 8.66 19.07 -32.86
N TYR A 157 9.66 19.37 -32.02
CA TYR A 157 9.49 19.97 -30.71
C TYR A 157 10.50 21.10 -30.49
N LEU A 158 10.03 22.24 -30.00
CA LEU A 158 10.90 23.25 -29.42
C LEU A 158 11.14 22.87 -27.96
N VAL A 159 12.40 22.95 -27.50
CA VAL A 159 12.78 22.59 -26.14
C VAL A 159 13.86 23.54 -25.62
N ALA A 160 13.87 23.78 -24.33
CA ALA A 160 15.09 24.22 -23.68
C ALA A 160 15.97 23.01 -23.45
N ALA A 161 17.24 23.07 -23.87
CA ALA A 161 18.15 21.95 -23.71
C ALA A 161 19.56 22.40 -23.29
N GLN A 162 20.21 21.56 -22.52
CA GLN A 162 21.63 21.60 -22.19
C GLN A 162 22.27 20.31 -22.70
N PRO A 163 22.98 20.34 -23.83
CA PRO A 163 23.52 19.11 -24.47
C PRO A 163 24.55 18.37 -23.65
N THR A 164 25.39 19.09 -22.89
CA THR A 164 26.44 18.53 -22.04
C THR A 164 26.55 19.34 -20.75
N PRO A 165 27.22 18.84 -19.70
CA PRO A 165 27.41 19.59 -18.45
C PRO A 165 28.09 20.95 -18.62
N LYS A 166 28.80 21.17 -19.72
CA LYS A 166 29.55 22.40 -20.03
C LYS A 166 28.81 23.32 -20.98
N SER A 167 27.70 22.89 -21.59
CA SER A 167 26.91 23.69 -22.53
C SER A 167 26.04 24.69 -21.80
N LEU A 168 25.68 25.78 -22.50
CA LEU A 168 24.63 26.68 -22.02
C LEU A 168 23.26 26.04 -22.19
N TRP A 169 22.27 26.53 -21.43
CA TRP A 169 20.86 26.26 -21.68
C TRP A 169 20.39 27.11 -22.85
N GLY A 170 20.14 26.50 -24.00
CA GLY A 170 19.66 27.13 -25.22
C GLY A 170 18.31 26.62 -25.67
N ILE A 171 17.72 27.27 -26.65
CA ILE A 171 16.53 26.82 -27.35
C ILE A 171 16.94 25.97 -28.54
N TYR A 172 16.39 24.77 -28.62
CA TYR A 172 16.64 23.80 -29.68
C TYR A 172 15.36 23.39 -30.38
N LEU A 173 15.47 23.10 -31.66
CA LEU A 173 14.51 22.28 -32.40
C LEU A 173 14.99 20.83 -32.37
N VAL A 174 14.16 19.94 -31.85
CA VAL A 174 14.45 18.50 -31.83
C VAL A 174 13.34 17.75 -32.54
N ASP A 175 13.64 16.54 -33.04
CA ASP A 175 12.67 15.73 -33.77
C ASP A 175 12.74 14.26 -33.39
N VAL A 176 11.75 13.49 -33.89
CA VAL A 176 11.65 12.03 -33.67
C VAL A 176 12.73 11.22 -34.43
N PHE A 177 13.55 11.85 -35.21
CA PHE A 177 14.68 11.24 -35.96
C PHE A 177 16.01 11.49 -35.26
N ASP A 178 15.96 11.96 -33.99
CA ASP A 178 17.12 12.25 -33.10
C ASP A 178 17.97 13.45 -33.56
N ASN A 179 17.46 14.34 -34.38
CA ASN A 179 18.12 15.59 -34.71
C ASN A 179 17.92 16.62 -33.59
N MET A 180 18.99 17.36 -33.31
CA MET A 180 19.00 18.51 -32.39
C MET A 180 19.65 19.70 -33.08
N VAL A 181 18.89 20.75 -33.35
CA VAL A 181 19.37 21.98 -33.99
C VAL A 181 19.26 23.13 -33.04
N LEU A 182 20.39 23.77 -32.72
CA LEU A 182 20.41 24.97 -31.90
C LEU A 182 19.72 26.11 -32.66
N ILE A 183 18.75 26.73 -32.04
CA ILE A 183 18.10 27.97 -32.53
C ILE A 183 18.76 29.18 -31.90
N ARG A 184 18.92 29.18 -30.58
CA ARG A 184 19.52 30.28 -29.84
C ARG A 184 20.12 29.86 -28.52
N GLU A 185 21.29 30.40 -28.22
CA GLU A 185 21.87 30.46 -26.88
C GLU A 185 22.37 31.86 -26.60
N GLU A 186 22.53 32.21 -25.33
CA GLU A 186 22.99 33.56 -24.92
C GLU A 186 23.97 33.43 -23.75
N PRO A 187 25.21 33.87 -23.90
CA PRO A 187 26.18 33.86 -22.81
C PRO A 187 25.68 34.58 -21.56
N GLY A 188 25.79 33.90 -20.40
CA GLY A 188 25.33 34.45 -19.12
C GLY A 188 23.85 34.26 -18.81
N TYR A 189 23.08 33.62 -19.73
CA TYR A 189 21.65 33.38 -19.55
C TYR A 189 21.30 31.94 -19.83
N ALA A 190 20.27 31.43 -19.12
CA ALA A 190 19.57 30.21 -19.47
C ALA A 190 18.29 30.59 -20.26
N LEU A 191 18.14 30.08 -21.48
CA LEU A 191 16.96 30.32 -22.28
C LEU A 191 15.96 29.17 -22.05
N LEU A 192 14.79 29.51 -21.53
CA LEU A 192 13.77 28.56 -21.07
C LEU A 192 12.41 28.88 -21.69
N GLU A 193 11.46 27.93 -21.61
CA GLU A 193 10.04 28.07 -21.97
C GLU A 193 9.79 28.58 -23.40
N PRO A 194 10.30 27.90 -24.44
CA PRO A 194 10.09 28.34 -25.83
C PRO A 194 8.61 28.23 -26.20
N ILE A 195 7.97 29.37 -26.48
CA ILE A 195 6.57 29.43 -26.90
C ILE A 195 6.49 30.21 -28.22
N PRO A 196 6.14 29.52 -29.34
CA PRO A 196 6.01 30.23 -30.62
C PRO A 196 4.75 31.11 -30.63
N LEU A 197 4.89 32.35 -31.08
CA LEU A 197 3.77 33.25 -31.26
C LEU A 197 2.98 32.89 -32.51
N ARG A 198 2.01 32.00 -32.34
CA ARG A 198 1.12 31.54 -33.42
C ARG A 198 -0.30 31.31 -32.92
N LYS A 199 -1.25 31.33 -33.84
CA LYS A 199 -2.63 30.90 -33.54
C LYS A 199 -2.61 29.40 -33.27
N SER A 200 -3.28 28.97 -32.21
CA SER A 200 -3.55 27.55 -31.88
C SER A 200 -5.06 27.29 -31.87
N PRO A 201 -5.49 26.08 -32.21
CA PRO A 201 -6.88 25.69 -32.05
C PRO A 201 -7.35 25.92 -30.62
N ARG A 202 -8.50 26.55 -30.46
CA ARG A 202 -9.11 26.71 -29.13
C ARG A 202 -9.69 25.35 -28.70
N PRO A 203 -9.35 24.83 -27.53
CA PRO A 203 -9.97 23.62 -27.00
C PRO A 203 -11.48 23.84 -26.77
N PRO A 204 -12.27 22.76 -26.80
CA PRO A 204 -13.68 22.84 -26.45
C PRO A 204 -13.86 23.36 -25.02
N VAL A 205 -14.90 24.16 -24.83
CA VAL A 205 -15.29 24.67 -23.50
C VAL A 205 -16.08 23.56 -22.77
N ILE A 206 -15.57 23.13 -21.64
CA ILE A 206 -16.28 22.21 -20.74
C ILE A 206 -17.09 23.09 -19.77
N PRO A 207 -18.44 22.97 -19.73
CA PRO A 207 -19.27 23.74 -18.80
C PRO A 207 -18.97 23.38 -17.34
N ASP A 208 -19.11 24.36 -16.44
CA ASP A 208 -19.03 24.14 -15.01
C ASP A 208 -20.17 23.23 -14.54
N ARG A 209 -19.84 22.22 -13.75
CA ARG A 209 -20.79 21.27 -13.14
C ARG A 209 -20.86 21.41 -11.63
N VAL A 210 -19.94 22.17 -11.04
CA VAL A 210 -19.86 22.39 -9.60
C VAL A 210 -21.01 23.26 -9.11
N ARG A 211 -21.64 22.84 -8.03
CA ARG A 211 -22.74 23.51 -7.36
C ARG A 211 -22.22 24.12 -6.06
N LEU A 212 -21.77 25.35 -6.09
CA LEU A 212 -21.09 26.02 -4.98
C LEU A 212 -21.99 26.23 -3.74
N ASP A 213 -23.31 26.11 -3.88
CA ASP A 213 -24.27 26.09 -2.78
C ASP A 213 -24.22 24.79 -1.95
N ARG A 214 -23.63 23.74 -2.49
CA ARG A 214 -23.51 22.45 -1.80
C ARG A 214 -22.19 22.33 -1.05
N LYS A 215 -22.23 21.55 0.02
CA LYS A 215 -21.02 21.16 0.82
C LYS A 215 -20.69 19.69 0.70
N ASP A 216 -21.39 18.97 -0.16
CA ASP A 216 -21.27 17.52 -0.34
C ASP A 216 -21.17 17.15 -1.81
N GLY A 217 -20.68 15.95 -2.06
CA GLY A 217 -20.77 15.22 -3.31
C GLY A 217 -21.35 13.82 -3.08
N LEU A 218 -21.56 13.09 -4.16
CA LEU A 218 -21.97 11.68 -4.14
C LEU A 218 -20.86 10.80 -4.68
N VAL A 219 -20.75 9.60 -4.14
CA VAL A 219 -19.91 8.55 -4.69
C VAL A 219 -20.78 7.37 -5.07
N TYR A 220 -20.70 6.96 -6.33
CA TYR A 220 -21.35 5.78 -6.84
C TYR A 220 -20.30 4.74 -7.22
N LEU A 221 -20.33 3.60 -6.55
CA LEU A 221 -19.48 2.44 -6.82
C LEU A 221 -20.35 1.34 -7.43
N ALA A 222 -20.04 0.94 -8.66
CA ALA A 222 -20.86 -0.03 -9.38
C ALA A 222 -20.71 -1.45 -8.86
N ASP A 223 -19.46 -1.88 -8.54
CA ASP A 223 -19.18 -3.20 -8.02
C ASP A 223 -17.77 -3.23 -7.40
N ILE A 224 -17.66 -3.28 -6.07
CA ILE A 224 -16.38 -3.25 -5.36
C ILE A 224 -15.42 -4.39 -5.80
N TYR A 225 -15.95 -5.50 -6.30
CA TYR A 225 -15.16 -6.66 -6.74
C TYR A 225 -14.66 -6.54 -8.19
N ALA A 226 -15.05 -5.49 -8.92
CA ALA A 226 -14.49 -5.23 -10.24
C ALA A 226 -13.09 -4.62 -10.13
N GLY A 227 -12.20 -4.98 -11.05
CA GLY A 227 -10.79 -4.54 -11.04
C GLY A 227 -9.85 -5.45 -10.28
N GLY A 228 -8.60 -4.99 -10.10
CA GLY A 228 -7.52 -5.78 -9.50
C GLY A 228 -7.47 -5.73 -7.98
N GLY A 229 -8.08 -4.71 -7.36
CA GLY A 229 -7.88 -4.41 -5.94
C GLY A 229 -8.44 -5.46 -4.97
N LEU A 230 -9.46 -6.22 -5.38
CA LEU A 230 -10.02 -7.34 -4.61
C LEU A 230 -9.94 -8.67 -5.39
N LYS A 231 -8.95 -8.82 -6.26
CA LYS A 231 -8.77 -10.05 -7.03
C LYS A 231 -8.65 -11.27 -6.10
N GLY A 232 -9.50 -12.28 -6.32
CA GLY A 232 -9.51 -13.51 -5.54
C GLY A 232 -10.34 -13.45 -4.24
N ILE A 233 -10.91 -12.31 -3.89
CA ILE A 233 -11.79 -12.18 -2.73
C ILE A 233 -13.21 -12.63 -3.10
N PRO A 234 -13.83 -13.57 -2.35
CA PRO A 234 -15.19 -14.02 -2.61
C PRO A 234 -16.20 -12.87 -2.52
N ARG A 235 -17.19 -12.89 -3.41
CA ARG A 235 -18.30 -11.91 -3.33
C ARG A 235 -19.06 -12.07 -2.02
N GLY A 236 -19.47 -10.95 -1.45
CA GLY A 236 -20.14 -10.91 -0.15
C GLY A 236 -19.21 -10.83 1.05
N THR A 237 -17.88 -10.91 0.87
CA THR A 237 -16.91 -10.68 1.95
C THR A 237 -16.93 -9.23 2.44
N VAL A 238 -16.96 -8.26 1.52
CA VAL A 238 -17.05 -6.84 1.86
C VAL A 238 -18.46 -6.50 2.35
N LYS A 239 -18.55 -5.92 3.55
CA LYS A 239 -19.83 -5.49 4.16
C LYS A 239 -19.98 -3.98 4.24
N LYS A 240 -18.88 -3.28 4.45
CA LYS A 240 -18.85 -1.82 4.62
C LYS A 240 -17.61 -1.23 3.95
N LEU A 241 -17.63 0.07 3.76
CA LEU A 241 -16.46 0.87 3.43
C LEU A 241 -16.17 1.81 4.60
N ARG A 242 -14.94 1.78 5.14
CA ARG A 242 -14.44 2.82 6.03
C ARG A 242 -13.95 3.97 5.17
N LEU A 243 -14.40 5.18 5.49
CA LEU A 243 -13.99 6.41 4.84
C LEU A 243 -13.13 7.21 5.81
N PHE A 244 -11.97 7.64 5.36
CA PHE A 244 -11.11 8.54 6.11
C PHE A 244 -10.52 9.61 5.21
N THR A 245 -10.12 10.72 5.80
CA THR A 245 -9.49 11.84 5.12
C THR A 245 -8.13 12.14 5.73
N TYR A 246 -7.31 12.83 4.98
CA TYR A 246 -5.96 13.21 5.39
C TYR A 246 -5.91 14.64 5.87
N TYR A 247 -5.05 14.88 6.85
CA TYR A 247 -4.66 16.19 7.27
C TYR A 247 -3.17 16.38 7.02
N TYR A 248 -2.87 16.95 5.89
CA TYR A 248 -1.53 17.05 5.35
C TYR A 248 -0.64 18.04 6.09
N LEU A 249 0.66 17.79 6.00
CA LEU A 249 1.74 18.55 6.60
C LEU A 249 1.60 20.09 6.38
N TYR A 250 2.05 20.86 7.35
CA TYR A 250 2.24 22.29 7.16
C TYR A 250 3.63 22.58 6.59
N PRO A 251 3.82 23.74 5.91
CA PRO A 251 5.15 24.19 5.50
C PRO A 251 6.13 24.22 6.67
N ASP A 252 7.40 24.00 6.38
CA ASP A 252 8.54 24.08 7.30
C ASP A 252 8.52 23.09 8.49
N MET A 253 7.76 22.02 8.40
CA MET A 253 7.70 21.01 9.44
C MET A 253 8.70 19.85 9.26
N GLY A 254 9.54 19.90 8.24
CA GLY A 254 10.48 18.82 7.91
C GLY A 254 9.84 17.69 7.10
N GLY A 255 10.54 16.57 6.97
CA GLY A 255 10.00 15.39 6.31
C GLY A 255 8.95 14.71 7.19
N PRO A 256 7.83 14.23 6.63
CA PRO A 256 6.76 13.59 7.41
C PRO A 256 7.10 12.17 7.86
N GLN A 257 8.17 11.58 7.33
CA GLN A 257 8.56 10.20 7.63
C GLN A 257 8.87 10.00 9.10
N GLY A 258 8.25 8.98 9.72
CA GLY A 258 8.54 8.58 11.09
C GLY A 258 8.07 9.54 12.18
N VAL A 259 7.30 10.60 11.86
CA VAL A 259 6.81 11.56 12.86
C VAL A 259 5.35 11.33 13.26
N VAL A 260 4.50 10.88 12.34
CA VAL A 260 3.10 10.54 12.65
C VAL A 260 3.00 9.19 13.35
N GLY A 261 3.85 8.25 12.99
CA GLY A 261 4.01 6.93 13.58
C GLY A 261 5.32 6.31 13.12
N MET A 262 5.73 5.21 13.76
CA MET A 262 6.96 4.49 13.37
C MET A 262 6.82 3.91 11.98
N GLU A 263 7.85 4.07 11.14
CA GLU A 263 8.02 3.46 9.80
C GLU A 263 6.82 3.56 8.85
N GLY A 264 5.86 4.39 9.13
CA GLY A 264 4.59 4.26 8.47
C GLY A 264 3.95 5.54 8.07
N PRO A 265 2.90 5.91 8.76
CA PRO A 265 1.98 6.90 8.23
C PRO A 265 2.68 8.24 8.05
N TRP A 266 2.55 8.79 6.84
CA TRP A 266 3.11 10.09 6.47
C TRP A 266 2.21 11.24 6.90
N ASP A 267 0.90 10.98 6.99
CA ASP A 267 -0.11 11.98 7.23
C ASP A 267 -1.04 11.59 8.36
N ILE A 268 -1.59 12.61 9.00
CA ILE A 268 -2.63 12.42 9.99
C ILE A 268 -3.91 12.02 9.29
N LYS A 269 -4.45 10.87 9.70
CA LYS A 269 -5.71 10.31 9.20
C LYS A 269 -6.86 10.66 10.13
N ARG A 270 -7.97 11.11 9.54
CA ARG A 270 -9.21 11.44 10.24
C ARG A 270 -10.31 10.52 9.74
N ILE A 271 -10.88 9.71 10.61
CA ILE A 271 -11.96 8.80 10.24
C ILE A 271 -13.25 9.60 10.10
N LEU A 272 -13.88 9.52 8.93
CA LEU A 272 -15.20 10.10 8.68
C LEU A 272 -16.30 9.16 9.17
N GLY A 273 -16.12 7.86 9.03
CA GLY A 273 -17.06 6.83 9.42
C GLY A 273 -17.14 5.70 8.40
N THR A 274 -18.28 5.02 8.38
CA THR A 274 -18.53 3.89 7.47
C THR A 274 -19.81 4.05 6.67
N VAL A 275 -19.84 3.39 5.49
CA VAL A 275 -21.04 3.25 4.66
C VAL A 275 -21.24 1.79 4.26
N PRO A 276 -22.49 1.31 4.04
CA PRO A 276 -22.75 -0.07 3.66
C PRO A 276 -22.39 -0.34 2.19
N VAL A 277 -22.04 -1.60 1.92
CA VAL A 277 -21.93 -2.18 0.57
C VAL A 277 -23.07 -3.17 0.39
N GLU A 278 -23.76 -3.08 -0.75
CA GLU A 278 -24.88 -3.96 -1.09
C GLU A 278 -24.37 -5.38 -1.46
N GLU A 279 -25.27 -6.36 -1.45
CA GLU A 279 -24.94 -7.77 -1.79
C GLU A 279 -24.37 -7.93 -3.20
N ASP A 280 -24.77 -7.05 -4.13
CA ASP A 280 -24.24 -7.03 -5.50
C ASP A 280 -22.87 -6.33 -5.61
N GLY A 281 -22.29 -5.89 -4.49
CA GLY A 281 -21.01 -5.18 -4.41
C GLY A 281 -21.12 -3.69 -4.69
N SER A 282 -22.31 -3.15 -4.94
CA SER A 282 -22.50 -1.73 -5.21
C SER A 282 -22.61 -0.89 -3.94
N ALA A 283 -22.28 0.40 -4.05
CA ALA A 283 -22.49 1.38 -2.99
C ALA A 283 -22.85 2.76 -3.58
N LEU A 284 -23.72 3.50 -2.91
CA LEU A 284 -24.05 4.89 -3.21
C LEU A 284 -24.14 5.66 -1.90
N PHE A 285 -23.30 6.66 -1.75
CA PHE A 285 -23.17 7.38 -0.48
C PHE A 285 -22.77 8.84 -0.68
N ARG A 286 -23.02 9.64 0.35
CA ARG A 286 -22.70 11.06 0.39
C ARG A 286 -21.35 11.28 1.08
N VAL A 287 -20.56 12.22 0.56
CA VAL A 287 -19.25 12.59 1.13
C VAL A 287 -19.11 14.10 1.25
N PRO A 288 -18.29 14.62 2.18
CA PRO A 288 -17.96 16.04 2.21
C PRO A 288 -17.22 16.42 0.92
N ALA A 289 -17.63 17.53 0.31
CA ALA A 289 -16.97 18.07 -0.87
C ALA A 289 -15.61 18.67 -0.52
N ASN A 290 -14.75 18.83 -1.53
CA ASN A 290 -13.41 19.44 -1.41
C ASN A 290 -12.50 18.74 -0.39
N THR A 291 -12.76 17.47 -0.11
CA THR A 291 -12.08 16.67 0.91
C THR A 291 -11.42 15.47 0.25
N PRO A 292 -10.11 15.27 0.43
CA PRO A 292 -9.43 14.07 -0.06
C PRO A 292 -9.87 12.86 0.78
N ILE A 293 -10.42 11.83 0.14
CA ILE A 293 -11.01 10.67 0.81
C ILE A 293 -10.34 9.39 0.32
N ALA A 294 -9.89 8.59 1.25
CA ALA A 294 -9.49 7.21 1.02
C ALA A 294 -10.54 6.23 1.56
N VAL A 295 -10.58 5.06 0.96
CA VAL A 295 -11.60 4.04 1.22
C VAL A 295 -10.94 2.72 1.58
N GLN A 296 -11.43 2.07 2.65
CA GLN A 296 -11.05 0.71 3.02
C GLN A 296 -12.27 -0.20 2.97
N PRO A 297 -12.30 -1.23 2.09
CA PRO A 297 -13.33 -2.26 2.14
C PRO A 297 -13.14 -3.11 3.40
N LEU A 298 -14.20 -3.27 4.17
CA LEU A 298 -14.22 -3.99 5.43
C LEU A 298 -15.01 -5.29 5.33
N ASP A 299 -14.53 -6.33 6.02
CA ASP A 299 -15.25 -7.58 6.23
C ASP A 299 -16.38 -7.45 7.27
N ALA A 300 -16.93 -8.58 7.70
CA ALA A 300 -18.01 -8.65 8.69
C ALA A 300 -17.55 -8.20 10.08
N GLU A 301 -16.31 -8.42 10.41
CA GLU A 301 -15.66 -8.07 11.68
C GLU A 301 -15.11 -6.64 11.71
N GLY A 302 -15.20 -5.91 10.60
CA GLY A 302 -14.73 -4.53 10.47
C GLY A 302 -13.25 -4.38 10.15
N LYS A 303 -12.59 -5.45 9.70
CA LYS A 303 -11.17 -5.48 9.32
C LYS A 303 -11.01 -5.12 7.84
N ALA A 304 -9.96 -4.36 7.52
CA ALA A 304 -9.69 -3.94 6.16
C ALA A 304 -9.15 -5.09 5.29
N ILE A 305 -9.84 -5.37 4.20
CA ILE A 305 -9.45 -6.38 3.19
C ILE A 305 -8.37 -5.82 2.26
N GLN A 306 -8.42 -4.50 2.00
CA GLN A 306 -7.49 -3.81 1.12
C GLN A 306 -7.22 -2.40 1.64
N LEU A 307 -6.04 -1.87 1.36
CA LEU A 307 -5.62 -0.53 1.74
C LEU A 307 -5.54 0.37 0.50
N MET A 308 -6.30 1.46 0.50
CA MET A 308 -6.15 2.52 -0.50
C MET A 308 -5.06 3.49 -0.03
N ARG A 309 -3.94 3.52 -0.72
CA ARG A 309 -2.78 4.40 -0.42
C ARG A 309 -2.77 5.66 -1.30
N SER A 310 -3.94 6.12 -1.67
CA SER A 310 -4.21 7.32 -2.44
C SER A 310 -5.59 7.86 -2.03
N TRP A 311 -6.07 8.87 -2.73
CA TRP A 311 -7.36 9.49 -2.43
C TRP A 311 -8.06 9.98 -3.70
N PHE A 312 -9.36 10.13 -3.62
CA PHE A 312 -10.15 10.90 -4.56
C PHE A 312 -10.74 12.14 -3.86
N THR A 313 -11.17 13.13 -4.63
CA THR A 313 -11.85 14.32 -4.12
C THR A 313 -13.11 14.56 -4.94
N ALA A 314 -14.26 14.68 -4.28
CA ALA A 314 -15.48 15.12 -4.90
C ALA A 314 -15.62 16.64 -4.78
N MET A 315 -15.94 17.31 -5.90
CA MET A 315 -16.28 18.73 -5.90
C MET A 315 -17.73 18.94 -5.42
N PRO A 316 -18.11 20.16 -4.97
CA PRO A 316 -19.46 20.45 -4.53
C PRO A 316 -20.53 20.05 -5.56
N GLY A 317 -21.43 19.15 -5.18
CA GLY A 317 -22.49 18.63 -6.02
C GLY A 317 -22.07 17.62 -7.09
N GLU A 318 -20.80 17.22 -7.14
CA GLU A 318 -20.29 16.21 -8.07
C GLU A 318 -20.82 14.82 -7.72
N VAL A 319 -21.00 14.00 -8.74
CA VAL A 319 -21.14 12.55 -8.62
C VAL A 319 -19.85 11.90 -9.12
N VAL A 320 -19.04 11.43 -8.20
CA VAL A 320 -17.85 10.60 -8.50
C VAL A 320 -18.33 9.18 -8.75
N SER A 321 -17.94 8.60 -9.87
CA SER A 321 -18.31 7.24 -10.24
C SER A 321 -17.08 6.34 -10.35
N CYS A 322 -17.10 5.24 -9.61
CA CYS A 322 -16.09 4.18 -9.67
C CYS A 322 -16.73 2.90 -10.21
N VAL A 323 -16.01 2.21 -11.10
CA VAL A 323 -16.48 0.89 -11.59
C VAL A 323 -16.26 -0.16 -10.49
N GLY A 324 -15.09 -0.13 -9.85
CA GLY A 324 -14.73 -1.08 -8.82
C GLY A 324 -13.51 -0.67 -8.00
N CYS A 325 -12.83 -1.64 -7.42
CA CYS A 325 -11.59 -1.41 -6.68
C CYS A 325 -10.40 -1.55 -7.63
N HIS A 326 -9.73 -0.42 -7.92
CA HIS A 326 -8.56 -0.34 -8.79
C HIS A 326 -8.82 -0.90 -10.21
N GLU A 327 -9.89 -0.42 -10.83
CA GLU A 327 -10.22 -0.73 -12.21
C GLU A 327 -9.31 0.00 -13.21
N SER A 328 -9.20 -0.54 -14.41
CA SER A 328 -8.52 0.14 -15.53
C SER A 328 -9.38 1.33 -16.01
N GLN A 329 -8.76 2.46 -16.35
CA GLN A 329 -9.44 3.63 -16.91
C GLN A 329 -10.24 3.35 -18.20
N ASN A 330 -9.89 2.31 -18.92
CA ASN A 330 -10.58 1.87 -20.13
C ASN A 330 -11.74 0.90 -19.84
N THR A 331 -12.04 0.67 -18.56
CA THR A 331 -13.13 -0.22 -18.14
C THR A 331 -14.44 0.55 -18.11
N THR A 332 -15.45 0.04 -18.79
CA THR A 332 -16.82 0.55 -18.71
C THR A 332 -17.63 -0.39 -17.83
N PRO A 333 -18.43 0.12 -16.88
CA PRO A 333 -19.28 -0.74 -16.08
C PRO A 333 -20.33 -1.42 -16.97
N LEU A 334 -20.68 -2.64 -16.62
CA LEU A 334 -21.83 -3.30 -17.25
C LEU A 334 -23.08 -2.47 -17.00
N VAL A 335 -23.89 -2.30 -18.03
CA VAL A 335 -25.20 -1.62 -17.92
C VAL A 335 -26.14 -2.51 -17.13
N LYS A 336 -26.20 -2.32 -15.83
CA LYS A 336 -27.16 -2.97 -14.93
C LYS A 336 -27.66 -1.98 -13.90
N SER A 337 -28.90 -2.12 -13.47
CA SER A 337 -29.43 -1.38 -12.33
C SER A 337 -28.93 -2.04 -11.05
N THR A 338 -27.95 -1.41 -10.38
CA THR A 338 -27.39 -1.92 -9.13
C THR A 338 -28.35 -1.72 -7.96
N LEU A 339 -28.18 -2.50 -6.88
CA LEU A 339 -29.01 -2.36 -5.67
C LEU A 339 -28.85 -0.98 -5.04
N ALA A 340 -27.62 -0.47 -4.98
CA ALA A 340 -27.35 0.86 -4.44
C ALA A 340 -28.04 1.99 -5.21
N ALA A 341 -28.19 1.87 -6.55
CA ALA A 341 -28.86 2.87 -7.37
C ALA A 341 -30.41 2.89 -7.18
N ARG A 342 -30.97 1.89 -6.53
CA ARG A 342 -32.43 1.76 -6.29
C ARG A 342 -32.87 2.37 -4.97
N ARG A 343 -31.98 2.91 -4.18
CA ARG A 343 -32.26 3.53 -2.89
C ARG A 343 -31.63 4.91 -2.77
N PRO A 344 -32.04 5.74 -1.80
CA PRO A 344 -31.34 6.99 -1.50
C PRO A 344 -29.87 6.75 -1.13
N PRO A 345 -28.98 7.72 -1.40
CA PRO A 345 -27.59 7.64 -0.96
C PRO A 345 -27.49 7.45 0.56
N SER A 346 -26.58 6.58 1.00
CA SER A 346 -26.26 6.41 2.42
C SER A 346 -25.57 7.66 2.96
N GLU A 347 -25.91 8.03 4.17
CA GLU A 347 -25.12 8.96 4.97
C GLU A 347 -23.98 8.19 5.66
N ILE A 348 -22.87 8.89 5.98
CA ILE A 348 -21.75 8.31 6.71
C ILE A 348 -22.18 8.07 8.15
N THR A 349 -22.05 6.83 8.62
CA THR A 349 -22.20 6.50 10.05
C THR A 349 -20.91 6.89 10.78
N PRO A 350 -20.93 7.87 11.68
CA PRO A 350 -19.72 8.33 12.38
C PRO A 350 -19.04 7.23 13.20
N TRP A 351 -17.70 7.31 13.33
CA TRP A 351 -16.91 6.41 14.16
C TRP A 351 -16.69 7.02 15.54
N TYR A 352 -17.43 6.56 16.54
CA TYR A 352 -17.34 6.99 17.94
C TYR A 352 -17.22 8.51 18.16
N GLY A 353 -18.11 9.27 17.55
CA GLY A 353 -18.17 10.72 17.66
C GLY A 353 -17.74 11.48 16.40
N PRO A 354 -17.41 12.78 16.50
CA PRO A 354 -17.07 13.61 15.35
C PRO A 354 -15.73 13.18 14.72
N ALA A 355 -15.61 13.45 13.40
CA ALA A 355 -14.38 13.18 12.68
C ALA A 355 -13.18 13.94 13.28
N ARG A 356 -12.13 13.20 13.61
CA ARG A 356 -10.93 13.72 14.28
C ARG A 356 -9.71 12.93 13.84
N GLY A 357 -8.52 13.50 14.01
CA GLY A 357 -7.27 12.79 13.79
C GLY A 357 -7.14 11.59 14.73
N PHE A 358 -6.75 10.45 14.17
CA PHE A 358 -6.58 9.23 14.97
C PHE A 358 -5.30 9.34 15.79
N SER A 359 -5.42 9.30 17.10
CA SER A 359 -4.29 9.33 18.04
C SER A 359 -4.25 8.05 18.87
N PHE A 360 -3.10 7.38 18.88
CA PHE A 360 -2.89 6.19 19.72
C PHE A 360 -3.23 6.46 21.19
N ARG A 361 -2.77 7.60 21.70
CA ARG A 361 -3.00 7.98 23.11
C ARG A 361 -4.47 8.15 23.46
N ARG A 362 -5.29 8.58 22.52
CA ARG A 362 -6.73 8.80 22.72
C ARG A 362 -7.56 7.57 22.38
N GLU A 363 -7.22 6.83 21.32
CA GLU A 363 -8.08 5.78 20.81
C GLU A 363 -7.64 4.38 21.29
N VAL A 364 -6.34 4.15 21.44
CA VAL A 364 -5.77 2.83 21.75
C VAL A 364 -5.33 2.73 23.22
N GLN A 365 -4.66 3.75 23.75
CA GLN A 365 -4.18 3.70 25.14
C GLN A 365 -5.28 3.38 26.15
N PRO A 366 -6.51 3.96 26.07
CA PRO A 366 -7.59 3.58 26.97
C PRO A 366 -8.00 2.09 26.90
N VAL A 367 -7.82 1.45 25.74
CA VAL A 367 -8.03 0.00 25.60
C VAL A 367 -6.94 -0.76 26.34
N LEU A 368 -5.68 -0.34 26.20
CA LEU A 368 -4.56 -0.94 26.92
C LEU A 368 -4.70 -0.76 28.42
N ASP A 369 -5.07 0.43 28.87
CA ASP A 369 -5.30 0.74 30.29
C ASP A 369 -6.37 -0.17 30.89
N LYS A 370 -7.45 -0.40 30.15
CA LYS A 370 -8.55 -1.25 30.61
C LYS A 370 -8.21 -2.74 30.63
N TYR A 371 -7.50 -3.25 29.62
CA TYR A 371 -7.40 -4.69 29.38
C TYR A 371 -6.00 -5.28 29.53
N CYS A 372 -4.94 -4.46 29.50
CA CYS A 372 -3.56 -4.94 29.35
C CYS A 372 -2.65 -4.51 30.51
N VAL A 373 -2.72 -3.23 30.94
CA VAL A 373 -1.79 -2.62 31.90
C VAL A 373 -1.77 -3.34 33.26
N GLY A 374 -2.87 -4.01 33.62
CA GLY A 374 -2.92 -4.78 34.88
C GLY A 374 -1.86 -5.89 34.96
N CYS A 375 -1.36 -6.39 33.81
CA CYS A 375 -0.27 -7.36 33.72
C CYS A 375 0.97 -6.80 33.01
N HIS A 376 0.78 -5.87 32.09
CA HIS A 376 1.84 -5.30 31.26
C HIS A 376 2.33 -3.95 31.81
N ASP A 377 3.04 -4.01 32.92
CA ASP A 377 3.54 -2.86 33.69
C ASP A 377 5.07 -2.66 33.57
N GLY A 378 5.73 -3.41 32.71
CA GLY A 378 7.18 -3.34 32.51
C GLY A 378 8.01 -3.97 33.63
N GLN A 379 7.37 -4.61 34.60
CA GLN A 379 8.05 -5.31 35.69
C GLN A 379 8.36 -6.76 35.31
N GLU A 380 9.07 -7.43 36.17
CA GLU A 380 9.32 -8.87 36.04
C GLU A 380 8.20 -9.64 36.74
N HIS A 381 7.50 -10.47 35.97
CA HIS A 381 6.50 -11.40 36.45
C HIS A 381 6.95 -12.82 36.20
N HIS A 382 7.07 -13.64 37.24
CA HIS A 382 7.52 -15.05 37.14
C HIS A 382 8.87 -15.25 36.43
N GLY A 383 9.83 -14.33 36.62
CA GLY A 383 11.14 -14.40 35.99
C GLY A 383 11.16 -13.90 34.53
N VAL A 384 10.05 -13.40 34.01
CA VAL A 384 9.95 -12.84 32.66
C VAL A 384 9.57 -11.36 32.74
N ARG A 385 10.36 -10.51 32.10
CA ARG A 385 10.01 -9.10 31.98
C ARG A 385 8.89 -8.95 30.96
N VAL A 386 7.76 -8.40 31.39
CA VAL A 386 6.63 -8.11 30.51
C VAL A 386 6.78 -6.75 29.84
N SER A 387 6.17 -6.57 28.69
CA SER A 387 6.13 -5.28 27.98
C SER A 387 5.48 -4.21 28.86
N ASP A 388 5.98 -2.98 28.79
CA ASP A 388 5.36 -1.84 29.46
C ASP A 388 4.33 -1.17 28.53
N LEU A 389 3.06 -1.48 28.78
CA LEU A 389 1.94 -0.92 28.01
C LEU A 389 1.29 0.31 28.67
N ARG A 390 1.90 0.85 29.73
CA ARG A 390 1.49 2.13 30.32
C ARG A 390 1.91 3.28 29.42
N GLY A 391 1.04 4.24 29.18
CA GLY A 391 1.30 5.41 28.32
C GLY A 391 2.07 6.54 29.01
N LEU A 392 2.97 6.25 29.95
CA LEU A 392 3.53 7.24 30.88
C LEU A 392 4.73 7.99 30.31
N GLU A 393 5.62 7.33 29.62
CA GLU A 393 6.87 7.90 29.14
C GLU A 393 6.90 8.07 27.62
N MET A 394 7.50 9.17 27.20
CA MET A 394 7.74 9.44 25.79
C MET A 394 9.20 9.13 25.45
N ILE A 395 9.41 8.15 24.61
CA ILE A 395 10.72 7.79 24.09
C ILE A 395 11.05 8.74 22.95
N THR A 396 12.20 9.41 23.07
CA THR A 396 12.80 10.16 21.97
C THR A 396 13.78 9.24 21.23
N ASP A 397 14.04 9.53 19.98
CA ASP A 397 15.14 8.94 19.25
C ASP A 397 14.93 7.51 18.72
N TYR A 398 13.71 7.03 18.76
CA TYR A 398 13.35 5.82 18.07
C TYR A 398 13.32 6.14 16.55
N ASN A 399 14.19 5.60 15.75
CA ASN A 399 14.31 5.89 14.33
C ASN A 399 15.27 7.03 13.94
N SER A 400 16.08 7.49 14.84
CA SER A 400 17.00 8.61 14.63
C SER A 400 18.03 8.37 13.52
N ALA A 401 18.38 7.13 13.25
CA ALA A 401 19.34 6.77 12.20
C ALA A 401 18.86 7.15 10.78
N TYR A 402 17.55 7.28 10.59
CA TYR A 402 16.95 7.47 9.29
C TYR A 402 16.77 8.94 8.89
N HIS A 403 16.60 9.83 9.85
CA HIS A 403 16.24 11.22 9.62
C HIS A 403 17.29 12.20 10.15
N HIS A 404 18.11 12.71 9.24
CA HIS A 404 18.98 13.88 9.45
C HIS A 404 19.68 13.99 10.82
N GLY A 405 20.14 12.85 11.37
CA GLY A 405 20.84 12.81 12.64
C GLY A 405 19.93 13.04 13.87
N GLY A 406 18.72 12.54 13.86
CA GLY A 406 17.83 12.51 15.04
C GLY A 406 17.06 13.81 15.31
N ARG A 407 17.12 14.78 14.42
CA ARG A 407 16.44 16.07 14.65
C ARG A 407 14.93 16.04 14.47
N ASP A 408 14.43 15.11 13.67
CA ASP A 408 13.02 14.99 13.28
C ASP A 408 12.41 13.63 13.68
N ALA A 409 13.04 12.90 14.61
CA ALA A 409 12.51 11.66 15.14
C ALA A 409 11.20 11.90 15.90
N GLY A 410 10.19 11.10 15.62
CA GLY A 410 8.93 11.15 16.34
C GLY A 410 9.13 10.81 17.84
N ARG A 411 8.30 11.39 18.67
CA ARG A 411 8.25 11.08 20.10
C ARG A 411 7.05 10.16 20.36
N PHE A 412 7.33 8.96 20.84
CA PHE A 412 6.32 7.92 21.04
C PHE A 412 6.27 7.45 22.48
N SER A 413 5.13 6.97 22.96
CA SER A 413 5.06 6.34 24.28
C SER A 413 5.70 4.95 24.25
N THR A 414 6.19 4.51 25.41
CA THR A 414 6.72 3.15 25.59
C THR A 414 5.68 2.10 25.17
N SER A 415 4.42 2.30 25.57
CA SER A 415 3.32 1.40 25.21
C SER A 415 3.13 1.25 23.69
N TYR A 416 3.24 2.34 22.95
CA TYR A 416 3.15 2.30 21.49
C TYR A 416 4.31 1.50 20.86
N VAL A 417 5.53 1.77 21.30
CA VAL A 417 6.74 1.11 20.77
C VAL A 417 6.70 -0.39 21.07
N GLU A 418 6.34 -0.75 22.31
CA GLU A 418 6.23 -2.15 22.72
C GLU A 418 5.12 -2.90 21.99
N LEU A 419 3.97 -2.27 21.76
CA LEU A 419 2.86 -2.89 21.04
C LEU A 419 3.11 -2.97 19.53
N HIS A 420 3.79 -1.97 18.96
CA HIS A 420 3.99 -1.84 17.52
C HIS A 420 4.72 -3.03 16.90
N ARG A 421 5.67 -3.64 17.59
CA ARG A 421 6.41 -4.80 17.09
C ARG A 421 5.57 -6.06 16.87
N PHE A 422 4.37 -6.11 17.45
CA PHE A 422 3.40 -7.19 17.25
C PHE A 422 2.38 -6.88 16.16
N VAL A 423 2.58 -5.79 15.40
CA VAL A 423 1.67 -5.34 14.36
C VAL A 423 2.31 -5.48 12.98
N ARG A 424 1.68 -6.27 12.12
CA ARG A 424 2.04 -6.36 10.72
C ARG A 424 1.33 -5.28 9.92
N ARG A 425 2.07 -4.51 9.16
CA ARG A 425 1.56 -3.36 8.39
C ARG A 425 2.44 -3.09 7.17
N PRO A 426 1.95 -2.35 6.15
CA PRO A 426 2.79 -1.88 5.07
C PRO A 426 3.79 -0.85 5.60
N GLY A 427 5.07 -1.24 5.67
CA GLY A 427 6.18 -0.37 6.01
C GLY A 427 6.87 0.20 4.77
N LEU A 428 8.08 0.73 4.98
CA LEU A 428 8.94 1.24 3.91
C LEU A 428 9.37 0.17 2.90
N GLU A 429 9.23 -1.11 3.26
CA GLU A 429 9.59 -2.26 2.44
C GLU A 429 8.42 -2.78 1.58
N SER A 430 7.21 -2.27 1.79
CA SER A 430 6.05 -2.73 1.03
C SER A 430 6.12 -2.33 -0.43
N ASP A 431 5.52 -3.15 -1.30
CA ASP A 431 5.46 -2.87 -2.73
C ASP A 431 4.69 -1.57 -3.00
N TYR A 432 5.24 -0.71 -3.87
CA TYR A 432 4.57 0.50 -4.32
C TYR A 432 3.36 0.19 -5.21
N HIS A 433 3.39 -0.94 -5.93
CA HIS A 433 2.25 -1.37 -6.72
C HIS A 433 1.04 -1.73 -5.85
N LEU A 434 -0.06 -2.01 -6.49
CA LEU A 434 -1.27 -2.49 -5.84
C LEU A 434 -0.96 -3.69 -4.93
N LEU A 435 -1.22 -3.53 -3.63
CA LEU A 435 -1.03 -4.60 -2.65
C LEU A 435 -1.97 -5.78 -2.93
N THR A 436 -1.54 -6.97 -2.59
CA THR A 436 -2.40 -8.15 -2.63
C THR A 436 -3.51 -8.01 -1.59
N PRO A 437 -4.79 -8.26 -1.94
CA PRO A 437 -5.85 -8.28 -0.95
C PRO A 437 -5.54 -9.22 0.20
N MET A 438 -5.89 -8.83 1.42
CA MET A 438 -5.62 -9.58 2.67
C MET A 438 -4.13 -9.63 3.09
N GLU A 439 -3.21 -9.05 2.32
CA GLU A 439 -1.78 -9.08 2.66
C GLU A 439 -1.50 -8.47 4.04
N PHE A 440 -2.15 -7.36 4.34
CA PHE A 440 -2.05 -6.67 5.63
C PHE A 440 -3.36 -6.69 6.40
N HIS A 441 -4.17 -7.74 6.20
CA HIS A 441 -5.38 -7.94 6.99
C HIS A 441 -5.05 -8.07 8.48
N ALA A 442 -5.88 -7.52 9.34
CA ALA A 442 -5.61 -7.50 10.78
C ALA A 442 -5.35 -8.89 11.39
N ASP A 443 -5.95 -9.95 10.85
CA ASP A 443 -5.71 -11.34 11.28
C ASP A 443 -4.30 -11.85 10.96
N THR A 444 -3.54 -11.17 10.11
CA THR A 444 -2.13 -11.49 9.87
C THR A 444 -1.20 -10.89 10.94
N THR A 445 -1.76 -10.09 11.84
CA THR A 445 -1.07 -9.40 12.92
C THR A 445 -0.99 -10.30 14.16
N GLU A 446 0.21 -10.49 14.70
CA GLU A 446 0.44 -11.34 15.88
C GLU A 446 -0.42 -10.91 17.07
N LEU A 447 -0.54 -9.62 17.32
CA LEU A 447 -1.41 -9.07 18.37
C LEU A 447 -2.85 -9.58 18.26
N VAL A 448 -3.43 -9.54 17.05
CA VAL A 448 -4.81 -9.98 16.82
C VAL A 448 -4.93 -11.48 16.99
N GLN A 449 -3.97 -12.25 16.48
CA GLN A 449 -3.94 -13.71 16.62
C GLN A 449 -3.86 -14.13 18.08
N LEU A 450 -2.96 -13.51 18.84
CA LEU A 450 -2.78 -13.77 20.27
C LEU A 450 -4.06 -13.50 21.08
N LEU A 451 -4.68 -12.34 20.86
CA LEU A 451 -5.92 -11.97 21.56
C LEU A 451 -7.12 -12.85 21.13
N SER A 452 -7.17 -13.28 19.86
CA SER A 452 -8.25 -14.12 19.33
C SER A 452 -8.15 -15.56 19.82
N LYS A 453 -6.94 -16.11 20.00
CA LYS A 453 -6.69 -17.43 20.59
C LYS A 453 -7.04 -17.47 22.11
N GLY A 454 -7.05 -16.32 22.74
CA GLY A 454 -7.25 -16.14 24.18
C GLY A 454 -5.93 -15.96 24.90
N HIS A 455 -5.70 -14.72 25.38
CA HIS A 455 -4.53 -14.33 26.13
C HIS A 455 -4.91 -14.11 27.60
N TYR A 456 -4.53 -15.01 28.49
CA TYR A 456 -4.78 -14.94 29.94
C TYR A 456 -6.20 -14.51 30.33
N ASN A 457 -7.22 -15.03 29.64
CA ASN A 457 -8.63 -14.71 29.81
C ASN A 457 -9.02 -13.23 29.50
N VAL A 458 -8.13 -12.46 28.90
CA VAL A 458 -8.46 -11.12 28.42
C VAL A 458 -9.52 -11.24 27.31
N ARG A 459 -10.63 -10.52 27.48
CA ARG A 459 -11.71 -10.45 26.49
C ARG A 459 -12.06 -9.00 26.21
N LEU A 460 -11.73 -8.55 25.03
CA LEU A 460 -12.06 -7.22 24.55
C LEU A 460 -13.55 -7.13 24.23
N ASP A 461 -14.18 -6.02 24.56
CA ASP A 461 -15.50 -5.70 24.02
C ASP A 461 -15.42 -5.26 22.55
N ALA A 462 -16.57 -5.12 21.88
CA ALA A 462 -16.64 -4.81 20.46
C ALA A 462 -15.98 -3.47 20.10
N GLU A 463 -16.10 -2.45 20.97
CA GLU A 463 -15.48 -1.14 20.76
C GLU A 463 -13.96 -1.23 20.89
N ALA A 464 -13.45 -1.93 21.88
CA ALA A 464 -12.03 -2.14 22.09
C ALA A 464 -11.39 -2.86 20.88
N TRP A 465 -12.04 -3.90 20.38
CA TRP A 465 -11.63 -4.58 19.16
C TRP A 465 -11.60 -3.63 17.95
N ASP A 466 -12.68 -2.88 17.72
CA ASP A 466 -12.76 -1.97 16.57
C ASP A 466 -11.68 -0.87 16.64
N ARG A 467 -11.36 -0.37 17.85
CA ARG A 467 -10.29 0.62 18.03
C ARG A 467 -8.92 0.05 17.71
N LEU A 468 -8.59 -1.15 18.17
CA LEU A 468 -7.31 -1.81 17.86
C LEU A 468 -7.20 -2.15 16.36
N ILE A 469 -8.23 -2.76 15.77
CA ILE A 469 -8.27 -3.11 14.36
C ILE A 469 -8.14 -1.85 13.50
N THR A 470 -8.88 -0.80 13.84
CA THR A 470 -8.81 0.48 13.11
C THR A 470 -7.41 1.09 13.19
N TRP A 471 -6.74 1.02 14.32
CA TRP A 471 -5.36 1.46 14.46
C TRP A 471 -4.41 0.71 13.52
N ILE A 472 -4.51 -0.60 13.48
CA ILE A 472 -3.73 -1.46 12.57
C ILE A 472 -4.02 -1.09 11.11
N ASP A 473 -5.29 -1.03 10.73
CA ASP A 473 -5.75 -0.73 9.37
C ASP A 473 -5.34 0.66 8.88
N LEU A 474 -5.17 1.62 9.80
CA LEU A 474 -4.67 2.97 9.49
C LEU A 474 -3.15 3.06 9.43
N ASN A 475 -2.44 1.94 9.43
CA ASN A 475 -0.99 1.85 9.42
C ASN A 475 -0.35 2.32 10.74
N ALA A 476 -0.94 1.97 11.86
CA ALA A 476 -0.46 2.19 13.21
C ALA A 476 0.00 3.63 13.53
N PRO A 477 -0.82 4.68 13.31
CA PRO A 477 -0.45 6.04 13.67
C PRO A 477 -0.36 6.25 15.18
N PHE A 478 0.55 7.15 15.63
CA PHE A 478 0.65 7.55 17.02
C PHE A 478 -0.01 8.91 17.27
N HIS A 479 0.31 9.91 16.46
CA HIS A 479 -0.18 11.28 16.60
C HIS A 479 -1.45 11.54 15.79
N GLY A 480 -2.37 12.30 16.37
CA GLY A 480 -3.65 12.67 15.75
C GLY A 480 -3.73 14.12 15.29
N THR A 481 -2.73 14.96 15.60
CA THR A 481 -2.64 16.35 15.13
C THR A 481 -1.19 16.74 14.88
N TRP A 482 -0.99 17.77 14.06
CA TRP A 482 0.33 18.36 13.87
C TRP A 482 0.80 19.16 15.09
N THR A 483 -0.14 19.63 15.91
CA THR A 483 0.16 20.25 17.21
C THR A 483 0.80 19.25 18.18
N GLU A 484 0.36 17.99 18.21
CA GLU A 484 0.99 16.93 19.01
C GLU A 484 2.43 16.66 18.57
N ILE A 485 2.73 16.77 17.27
CA ILE A 485 4.06 16.52 16.70
C ILE A 485 5.00 17.70 16.89
N ALA A 486 4.59 18.90 16.47
CA ALA A 486 5.49 20.04 16.32
C ALA A 486 5.26 21.16 17.35
N GLY A 487 4.25 21.01 18.21
CA GLY A 487 3.89 21.97 19.23
C GLY A 487 3.00 23.12 18.73
N LYS A 488 2.24 23.69 19.65
CA LYS A 488 1.23 24.71 19.36
C LYS A 488 1.84 25.99 18.77
N GLU A 489 2.99 26.39 19.27
CA GLU A 489 3.66 27.63 18.81
C GLU A 489 3.99 27.59 17.31
N ARG A 490 4.54 26.46 16.86
CA ARG A 490 4.92 26.25 15.44
C ARG A 490 3.71 26.09 14.52
N VAL A 491 2.66 25.40 14.99
CA VAL A 491 1.50 24.99 14.19
C VAL A 491 0.45 26.10 14.08
N SER A 492 0.17 26.87 15.13
CA SER A 492 -0.99 27.78 15.20
C SER A 492 -1.11 28.74 14.03
N ARG A 493 0.01 29.37 13.63
CA ARG A 493 0.03 30.32 12.51
C ARG A 493 -0.37 29.67 11.18
N PHE A 494 0.20 28.50 10.90
CA PHE A 494 -0.08 27.79 9.65
C PHE A 494 -1.48 27.18 9.62
N ALA A 495 -1.95 26.67 10.76
CA ALA A 495 -3.30 26.16 10.91
C ALA A 495 -4.34 27.25 10.66
N GLN A 496 -4.17 28.42 11.27
CA GLN A 496 -5.03 29.57 11.05
C GLN A 496 -5.03 29.99 9.57
N LEU A 497 -3.84 30.17 8.95
CA LEU A 497 -3.71 30.58 7.56
C LEU A 497 -4.37 29.58 6.61
N ARG A 498 -4.17 28.26 6.84
CA ARG A 498 -4.80 27.21 6.05
C ARG A 498 -6.33 27.26 6.18
N ARG A 499 -6.86 27.45 7.40
CA ARG A 499 -8.29 27.57 7.65
C ARG A 499 -8.89 28.79 6.93
N GLU A 500 -8.23 29.94 7.01
CA GLU A 500 -8.66 31.16 6.31
C GLU A 500 -8.70 30.97 4.79
N TYR A 501 -7.67 30.35 4.20
CA TYR A 501 -7.62 30.09 2.76
C TYR A 501 -8.65 29.05 2.33
N ARG A 502 -8.86 27.98 3.08
CA ARG A 502 -9.91 27.00 2.81
C ARG A 502 -11.30 27.61 2.90
N LYS A 503 -11.54 28.45 3.89
CA LYS A 503 -12.81 29.18 4.00
C LYS A 503 -13.04 30.09 2.81
N ARG A 504 -12.02 30.84 2.43
CA ARG A 504 -12.10 31.85 1.34
C ARG A 504 -12.19 31.20 -0.05
N TYR A 505 -11.41 30.17 -0.32
CA TYR A 505 -11.24 29.64 -1.67
C TYR A 505 -11.92 28.26 -1.90
N ALA A 506 -12.38 27.61 -0.86
CA ALA A 506 -13.00 26.31 -0.92
C ALA A 506 -14.34 26.19 -0.17
N ASN A 507 -14.78 27.27 0.50
CA ASN A 507 -15.99 27.27 1.34
C ASN A 507 -15.96 26.17 2.44
N MET A 508 -14.77 25.90 3.01
CA MET A 508 -14.55 24.94 4.08
C MET A 508 -14.11 25.67 5.35
N ASP A 509 -14.83 25.46 6.44
CA ASP A 509 -14.48 26.00 7.75
C ASP A 509 -14.37 24.85 8.76
N GLU A 510 -13.22 24.19 8.76
CA GLU A 510 -12.88 23.11 9.68
C GLU A 510 -11.59 23.46 10.45
N ASP A 511 -11.53 23.03 11.69
CA ASP A 511 -10.32 23.03 12.50
C ASP A 511 -9.86 21.60 12.79
N PRO A 512 -8.98 21.03 11.97
CA PRO A 512 -8.50 19.67 12.18
C PRO A 512 -7.52 19.54 13.34
N GLU A 513 -7.05 20.63 13.92
CA GLU A 513 -6.27 20.63 15.18
C GLU A 513 -7.16 20.54 16.42
N ALA A 514 -8.48 20.77 16.27
CA ALA A 514 -9.42 20.62 17.37
C ALA A 514 -9.58 19.13 17.75
N ILE A 515 -9.24 18.81 18.95
CA ILE A 515 -9.38 17.46 19.51
C ILE A 515 -10.53 17.46 20.51
N PRO A 516 -11.61 16.71 20.27
CA PRO A 516 -12.62 16.47 21.29
C PRO A 516 -12.02 15.61 22.42
N ASP A 517 -12.55 15.75 23.62
CA ASP A 517 -12.17 14.90 24.74
C ASP A 517 -12.34 13.42 24.37
N GLY A 518 -11.36 12.62 24.72
CA GLY A 518 -11.36 11.17 24.45
C GLY A 518 -12.01 10.38 25.58
N PRO A 519 -12.28 9.09 25.36
CA PRO A 519 -12.71 8.21 26.45
C PRO A 519 -11.60 8.12 27.50
N THR A 520 -11.97 8.23 28.76
CA THR A 520 -11.08 7.93 29.89
C THR A 520 -11.42 6.53 30.39
N SER A 521 -10.44 5.65 30.43
CA SER A 521 -10.61 4.33 31.08
C SER A 521 -9.74 4.25 32.29
N ALA A 522 -10.35 3.82 33.40
CA ALA A 522 -9.59 3.47 34.60
C ALA A 522 -8.92 2.12 34.38
N VAL A 523 -7.67 1.99 34.80
CA VAL A 523 -6.97 0.70 34.85
C VAL A 523 -7.81 -0.27 35.66
N GLN A 524 -8.22 -1.37 35.04
CA GLN A 524 -8.90 -2.44 35.76
C GLN A 524 -7.83 -3.43 36.25
N PRO A 525 -7.82 -3.73 37.58
CA PRO A 525 -6.94 -4.79 38.04
C PRO A 525 -7.35 -6.11 37.37
N ILE A 526 -6.49 -6.66 36.57
CA ILE A 526 -6.68 -8.00 36.03
C ILE A 526 -6.23 -8.94 37.15
N VAL A 527 -7.11 -9.81 37.58
CA VAL A 527 -6.71 -10.95 38.42
C VAL A 527 -6.03 -11.91 37.46
N PRO A 528 -4.69 -12.10 37.53
CA PRO A 528 -4.02 -13.09 36.69
C PRO A 528 -4.73 -14.41 36.87
N PRO A 529 -4.91 -15.23 35.84
CA PRO A 529 -5.39 -16.57 36.03
C PRO A 529 -4.48 -17.28 37.01
N PRO A 530 -5.01 -18.21 37.83
CA PRO A 530 -4.16 -19.02 38.71
C PRO A 530 -3.04 -19.60 37.83
N GLU A 531 -1.83 -19.61 38.39
CA GLU A 531 -0.69 -20.25 37.71
C GLU A 531 -1.15 -21.51 37.02
N PRO A 532 -0.87 -21.71 35.72
CA PRO A 532 -1.12 -22.99 35.10
C PRO A 532 -0.43 -24.02 36.01
N PRO A 533 -1.09 -25.14 36.32
CA PRO A 533 -0.45 -26.17 37.16
C PRO A 533 0.93 -26.43 36.57
N PRO A 534 1.99 -26.58 37.37
CA PRO A 534 3.33 -26.84 36.90
C PRO A 534 3.22 -27.90 35.84
N PHE A 535 3.74 -27.63 34.66
CA PHE A 535 3.54 -28.33 33.40
C PHE A 535 3.10 -29.77 33.62
N ALA A 536 1.93 -30.14 33.09
CA ALA A 536 1.44 -31.50 33.09
C ALA A 536 2.59 -32.45 32.73
N GLU A 537 2.69 -33.59 33.38
CA GLU A 537 3.72 -34.60 33.13
C GLU A 537 4.07 -34.66 31.64
N PRO A 538 5.34 -34.85 31.26
CA PRO A 538 5.76 -34.83 29.86
C PRO A 538 4.78 -35.63 29.02
N VAL A 539 4.19 -35.00 28.03
CA VAL A 539 3.18 -35.67 27.17
C VAL A 539 3.86 -36.89 26.50
N GLU A 540 3.54 -38.08 26.95
CA GLU A 540 4.11 -39.28 26.35
C GLU A 540 3.40 -39.64 25.03
N CYS A 541 4.21 -39.90 24.01
CA CYS A 541 3.76 -40.39 22.73
C CYS A 541 4.53 -41.71 22.39
N PRO A 542 3.98 -42.89 22.71
CA PRO A 542 4.69 -44.13 22.46
C PRO A 542 5.05 -44.33 20.99
N GLY A 543 6.34 -44.59 20.73
CA GLY A 543 6.86 -44.78 19.39
C GLY A 543 7.19 -43.45 18.66
N TRP A 544 7.23 -42.32 19.37
CA TRP A 544 7.74 -41.02 18.93
C TRP A 544 8.63 -40.47 20.06
N PRO A 545 9.75 -39.76 19.76
CA PRO A 545 10.32 -39.51 18.43
C PRO A 545 10.97 -40.79 17.82
N PHE A 546 11.27 -40.67 16.50
CA PHE A 546 11.95 -41.75 15.78
C PHE A 546 12.95 -41.14 14.75
N ASN A 547 13.88 -42.00 14.32
CA ASN A 547 14.94 -41.59 13.39
C ASN A 547 14.51 -41.66 11.91
N ALA A 548 15.37 -41.18 11.02
CA ALA A 548 15.10 -41.11 9.58
C ALA A 548 14.86 -42.52 8.94
N GLU A 549 15.49 -43.55 9.45
CA GLU A 549 15.31 -44.93 8.95
C GLU A 549 13.92 -45.45 9.26
N GLU A 550 13.46 -45.23 10.48
CA GLU A 550 12.11 -45.58 10.89
C GLU A 550 11.05 -44.71 10.18
N ALA A 551 11.32 -43.42 9.95
CA ALA A 551 10.47 -42.53 9.16
C ALA A 551 10.28 -43.11 7.74
N LYS A 552 11.36 -43.48 7.09
CA LYS A 552 11.34 -44.11 5.77
C LYS A 552 10.57 -45.41 5.76
N ARG A 553 10.81 -46.30 6.74
CA ARG A 553 10.11 -47.57 6.88
C ARG A 553 8.58 -47.38 7.02
N ARG A 554 8.14 -46.41 7.84
CA ARG A 554 6.71 -46.07 8.01
C ARG A 554 6.11 -45.54 6.73
N GLN A 555 6.86 -44.71 6.01
CA GLN A 555 6.44 -44.15 4.74
C GLN A 555 6.29 -45.25 3.66
N GLU A 556 7.25 -46.18 3.54
CA GLU A 556 7.21 -47.31 2.63
C GLU A 556 6.07 -48.28 2.98
N ALA A 557 5.84 -48.54 4.27
CA ALA A 557 4.73 -49.38 4.74
C ALA A 557 3.35 -48.79 4.43
N ALA A 558 3.24 -47.48 4.31
CA ALA A 558 2.00 -46.80 3.92
C ALA A 558 1.67 -46.93 2.42
N GLY A 559 2.59 -47.44 1.60
CA GLY A 559 2.43 -47.67 0.16
C GLY A 559 3.37 -46.79 -0.69
N PRO A 560 3.06 -46.57 -1.97
CA PRO A 560 3.91 -45.73 -2.84
C PRO A 560 4.25 -44.41 -2.21
N ILE A 561 5.56 -44.02 -2.22
CA ILE A 561 6.05 -42.82 -1.56
C ILE A 561 5.80 -41.58 -2.43
N HIS A 562 5.90 -41.71 -3.74
CA HIS A 562 5.77 -40.63 -4.69
C HIS A 562 4.52 -40.77 -5.55
N LEU A 563 3.93 -39.62 -5.85
CA LEU A 563 2.84 -39.47 -6.79
C LEU A 563 3.07 -38.24 -7.64
N THR A 564 3.16 -38.44 -8.95
CA THR A 564 3.22 -37.35 -9.91
C THR A 564 1.83 -37.12 -10.48
N VAL A 565 1.35 -35.88 -10.39
CA VAL A 565 0.07 -35.43 -10.94
C VAL A 565 0.36 -34.60 -12.18
N ASP A 566 -0.15 -35.02 -13.33
CA ASP A 566 -0.06 -34.24 -14.57
C ASP A 566 -1.04 -33.08 -14.54
N LEU A 567 -0.52 -31.88 -14.68
CA LEU A 567 -1.29 -30.64 -14.74
C LEU A 567 -1.55 -30.15 -16.18
N GLY A 568 -1.08 -30.88 -17.17
CA GLY A 568 -1.14 -30.50 -18.58
C GLY A 568 0.04 -29.60 -19.00
N GLU A 569 0.19 -29.42 -20.32
CA GLU A 569 1.25 -28.58 -20.91
C GLU A 569 2.69 -28.98 -20.49
N GLY A 570 2.89 -30.27 -20.12
CA GLY A 570 4.17 -30.76 -19.64
C GLY A 570 4.52 -30.33 -18.21
N VAL A 571 3.58 -29.75 -17.49
CA VAL A 571 3.75 -29.35 -16.07
C VAL A 571 3.22 -30.43 -15.15
N THR A 572 3.99 -30.80 -14.14
CA THR A 572 3.61 -31.81 -13.14
C THR A 572 3.65 -31.23 -11.73
N LEU A 573 2.87 -31.83 -10.83
CA LEU A 573 2.92 -31.61 -9.39
C LEU A 573 3.39 -32.90 -8.72
N GLU A 574 4.52 -32.83 -8.03
CA GLU A 574 5.06 -33.94 -7.28
C GLU A 574 4.57 -33.94 -5.84
N LEU A 575 4.03 -35.06 -5.41
CA LEU A 575 3.51 -35.27 -4.06
C LEU A 575 4.28 -36.41 -3.39
N VAL A 576 4.46 -36.25 -2.08
CA VAL A 576 5.02 -37.30 -1.20
C VAL A 576 3.95 -37.80 -0.24
N ARG A 577 3.99 -39.08 0.05
CA ARG A 577 3.06 -39.67 0.99
C ARG A 577 3.53 -39.45 2.41
N ILE A 578 2.65 -38.88 3.24
CA ILE A 578 2.84 -38.74 4.67
C ILE A 578 2.03 -39.86 5.35
N PRO A 579 2.67 -40.78 6.14
CA PRO A 579 1.99 -41.89 6.77
C PRO A 579 1.06 -41.43 7.90
N ALA A 580 0.09 -42.27 8.27
CA ALA A 580 -0.65 -42.10 9.51
C ALA A 580 0.28 -42.30 10.71
N GLY A 581 -0.01 -41.65 11.83
CA GLY A 581 0.79 -41.79 13.04
C GLY A 581 0.42 -40.83 14.14
N GLU A 582 1.17 -40.84 15.20
CA GLU A 582 1.00 -39.94 16.34
C GLU A 582 2.31 -39.21 16.60
N PHE A 583 2.19 -37.98 17.09
CA PHE A 583 3.32 -37.14 17.45
C PHE A 583 2.93 -36.14 18.54
N ILE A 584 3.92 -35.48 19.11
CA ILE A 584 3.69 -34.34 19.99
C ILE A 584 3.79 -33.06 19.16
N MET A 585 2.69 -32.34 19.07
CA MET A 585 2.55 -31.04 18.43
C MET A 585 2.87 -29.95 19.44
N GLY A 586 3.59 -28.93 19.01
CA GLY A 586 4.04 -27.83 19.86
C GLY A 586 5.42 -28.08 20.50
N ASP A 587 5.92 -27.11 21.24
CA ASP A 587 7.19 -27.19 21.97
C ASP A 587 6.98 -26.66 23.40
N PRO A 588 7.16 -27.48 24.45
CA PRO A 588 7.02 -27.03 25.84
C PRO A 588 8.06 -25.95 26.25
N ASN A 589 9.17 -25.84 25.49
CA ASN A 589 10.20 -24.82 25.68
C ASN A 589 10.15 -23.70 24.62
N GLY A 590 9.16 -23.73 23.75
CA GLY A 590 8.91 -22.77 22.69
C GLY A 590 8.14 -21.53 23.19
N GLY A 591 7.62 -20.78 22.23
CA GLY A 591 6.76 -19.62 22.51
C GLY A 591 5.42 -19.99 23.16
N ASN A 592 4.71 -19.00 23.67
CA ASN A 592 3.40 -19.22 24.28
C ASN A 592 2.34 -19.80 23.33
N ASP A 593 2.50 -19.58 22.04
CA ASP A 593 1.65 -20.08 20.97
C ASP A 593 1.99 -21.52 20.53
N GLU A 594 3.16 -22.02 20.96
CA GLU A 594 3.58 -23.42 20.80
C GLU A 594 3.20 -24.28 22.00
N GLN A 595 2.61 -23.71 23.02
CA GLN A 595 2.22 -24.34 24.27
C GLN A 595 0.69 -24.35 24.44
N PRO A 596 0.15 -25.37 25.16
CA PRO A 596 0.83 -26.56 25.67
C PRO A 596 1.12 -27.58 24.55
N ALA A 597 2.24 -28.27 24.65
CA ALA A 597 2.47 -29.42 23.78
C ALA A 597 1.37 -30.46 23.96
N CYS A 598 0.89 -31.06 22.90
CA CYS A 598 -0.19 -32.04 22.95
C CYS A 598 0.06 -33.22 22.01
N ARG A 599 -0.48 -34.39 22.38
CA ARG A 599 -0.44 -35.59 21.51
C ARG A 599 -1.51 -35.43 20.44
N VAL A 600 -1.10 -35.53 19.18
CA VAL A 600 -1.96 -35.42 18.02
C VAL A 600 -1.86 -36.72 17.20
N ARG A 601 -2.99 -37.19 16.71
CA ARG A 601 -3.10 -38.39 15.86
C ARG A 601 -3.50 -37.98 14.45
N ILE A 602 -2.66 -38.33 13.47
CA ILE A 602 -2.99 -38.28 12.05
C ILE A 602 -3.58 -39.67 11.68
N GLU A 603 -4.90 -39.71 11.53
CA GLU A 603 -5.64 -41.01 11.41
C GLU A 603 -5.40 -41.72 10.09
N ARG A 604 -5.14 -40.96 9.02
CA ARG A 604 -5.02 -41.49 7.65
C ARG A 604 -3.81 -40.96 6.95
N PRO A 605 -3.11 -41.75 6.13
CA PRO A 605 -2.05 -41.24 5.29
C PRO A 605 -2.62 -40.20 4.30
N PHE A 606 -1.85 -39.20 3.98
CA PHE A 606 -2.20 -38.16 3.02
C PHE A 606 -1.04 -37.84 2.08
N TRP A 607 -1.33 -37.12 1.02
CA TRP A 607 -0.33 -36.64 0.08
C TRP A 607 -0.07 -35.15 0.34
N MET A 608 1.21 -34.76 0.34
CA MET A 608 1.63 -33.36 0.47
C MET A 608 2.54 -33.01 -0.70
N GLY A 609 2.49 -31.77 -1.15
CA GLY A 609 3.44 -31.24 -2.14
C GLY A 609 4.87 -31.45 -1.66
N ARG A 610 5.73 -31.94 -2.55
CA ARG A 610 7.16 -32.15 -2.26
C ARG A 610 7.88 -30.83 -2.06
N THR A 611 7.43 -29.81 -2.77
CA THR A 611 7.89 -28.43 -2.70
C THR A 611 6.70 -27.51 -2.62
N GLU A 612 6.95 -26.25 -2.40
CA GLU A 612 6.00 -25.17 -2.60
C GLU A 612 5.47 -25.20 -4.04
N VAL A 613 4.26 -24.67 -4.25
CA VAL A 613 3.70 -24.50 -5.59
C VAL A 613 4.51 -23.47 -6.37
N THR A 614 4.95 -23.82 -7.57
CA THR A 614 5.78 -22.94 -8.40
C THR A 614 4.94 -21.96 -9.23
N ASN A 615 5.57 -20.87 -9.69
CA ASN A 615 4.94 -19.92 -10.60
C ASN A 615 4.39 -20.61 -11.86
N ARG A 616 5.11 -21.57 -12.43
CA ARG A 616 4.68 -22.35 -13.60
C ARG A 616 3.41 -23.16 -13.33
N GLN A 617 3.33 -23.81 -12.17
CA GLN A 617 2.16 -24.58 -11.77
C GLN A 617 0.95 -23.65 -11.53
N PHE A 618 1.16 -22.54 -10.85
CA PHE A 618 0.09 -21.59 -10.56
C PHE A 618 -0.41 -20.86 -11.82
N ALA A 619 0.45 -20.60 -12.79
CA ALA A 619 0.10 -19.96 -14.06
C ALA A 619 -0.91 -20.76 -14.89
N LEU A 620 -0.98 -22.10 -14.72
CA LEU A 620 -2.02 -22.92 -15.35
C LEU A 620 -3.43 -22.64 -14.79
N PHE A 621 -3.50 -22.13 -13.56
CA PHE A 621 -4.73 -21.70 -12.91
C PHE A 621 -5.02 -20.22 -13.17
N ASP A 622 -4.03 -19.37 -12.97
CA ASP A 622 -4.13 -17.92 -13.18
C ASP A 622 -2.95 -17.40 -14.02
N PRO A 623 -3.08 -17.38 -15.36
CA PRO A 623 -2.02 -16.89 -16.25
C PRO A 623 -1.68 -15.40 -16.07
N SER A 624 -2.52 -14.65 -15.36
CA SER A 624 -2.31 -13.22 -15.11
C SER A 624 -1.58 -12.93 -13.80
N HIS A 625 -1.31 -13.97 -12.98
CA HIS A 625 -0.57 -13.80 -11.74
C HIS A 625 0.91 -13.52 -12.03
N ASP A 626 1.48 -12.57 -11.31
CA ASP A 626 2.90 -12.22 -11.36
C ASP A 626 3.43 -12.06 -9.93
N SER A 627 4.37 -12.91 -9.55
CA SER A 627 5.08 -12.84 -8.26
C SER A 627 6.04 -11.64 -8.14
N LYS A 628 6.27 -10.92 -9.25
CA LYS A 628 7.03 -9.67 -9.33
C LYS A 628 8.50 -9.77 -8.92
N VAL A 629 8.98 -8.76 -8.22
CA VAL A 629 10.37 -8.54 -7.84
C VAL A 629 10.42 -8.23 -6.35
N GLU A 630 11.32 -8.85 -5.61
CA GLU A 630 11.66 -8.43 -4.26
C GLU A 630 12.69 -7.29 -4.30
N SER A 631 12.50 -6.29 -3.44
CA SER A 631 13.42 -5.16 -3.35
C SER A 631 14.81 -5.60 -2.90
N ARG A 632 15.83 -5.03 -3.53
CA ARG A 632 17.22 -5.28 -3.13
C ARG A 632 17.62 -4.57 -1.83
N PHE A 633 16.95 -3.48 -1.50
CA PHE A 633 17.35 -2.58 -0.41
C PHE A 633 16.20 -2.23 0.53
N GLY A 634 15.28 -3.11 0.82
CA GLY A 634 14.22 -2.86 1.79
C GLY A 634 13.38 -1.58 1.61
N MET A 635 13.90 -0.58 0.94
CA MET A 635 13.25 0.71 0.66
C MET A 635 12.89 0.90 -0.81
N GLN A 636 13.09 -0.06 -1.64
CA GLN A 636 12.80 -0.03 -3.08
C GLN A 636 13.36 1.19 -3.84
N PHE A 637 14.31 1.89 -3.24
CA PHE A 637 15.10 2.90 -3.91
C PHE A 637 16.24 2.22 -4.67
N GLY A 638 16.44 2.58 -5.91
CA GLY A 638 17.61 2.17 -6.64
C GLY A 638 17.38 0.95 -7.54
N VAL A 639 18.37 0.11 -7.63
CA VAL A 639 18.40 -0.98 -8.61
C VAL A 639 17.26 -1.96 -8.40
N ARG A 640 16.62 -2.37 -9.49
CA ARG A 640 15.60 -3.40 -9.54
C ARG A 640 16.03 -4.61 -8.69
N GLY A 641 15.15 -5.08 -7.83
CA GLY A 641 15.43 -6.17 -6.91
C GLY A 641 15.52 -7.55 -7.58
N PHE A 642 15.42 -8.59 -6.80
CA PHE A 642 15.48 -9.97 -7.28
C PHE A 642 14.14 -10.39 -7.88
N TYR A 643 14.17 -10.95 -9.08
CA TYR A 643 13.00 -11.54 -9.69
C TYR A 643 12.60 -12.80 -8.92
N VAL A 644 11.33 -12.86 -8.48
CA VAL A 644 10.75 -14.02 -7.81
C VAL A 644 9.63 -14.66 -8.64
N ASN A 645 9.51 -14.28 -9.90
CA ASN A 645 8.55 -14.80 -10.87
C ASN A 645 9.15 -15.80 -11.86
N GLY A 646 10.33 -16.32 -11.59
CA GLY A 646 10.90 -17.42 -12.39
C GLY A 646 9.97 -18.64 -12.35
N PRO A 647 9.85 -19.40 -13.47
CA PRO A 647 8.85 -20.47 -13.59
C PRO A 647 8.95 -21.54 -12.51
N ASP A 648 10.14 -21.88 -12.06
CA ASP A 648 10.41 -22.93 -11.08
C ASP A 648 10.63 -22.39 -9.65
N GLN A 649 10.50 -21.07 -9.46
CA GLN A 649 10.49 -20.45 -8.12
C GLN A 649 9.11 -20.60 -7.48
N PRO A 650 9.02 -20.64 -6.14
CA PRO A 650 7.74 -20.62 -5.43
C PRO A 650 6.88 -19.43 -5.85
N VAL A 651 5.59 -19.67 -6.03
CA VAL A 651 4.64 -18.60 -6.24
C VAL A 651 4.44 -17.83 -4.94
N VAL A 652 4.60 -16.51 -5.02
CA VAL A 652 4.41 -15.59 -3.88
C VAL A 652 3.34 -14.56 -4.20
N ARG A 653 2.95 -13.74 -3.21
CA ARG A 653 1.89 -12.71 -3.34
C ARG A 653 0.52 -13.30 -3.69
N VAL A 654 0.24 -14.50 -3.16
CA VAL A 654 -1.06 -15.16 -3.22
C VAL A 654 -1.75 -15.07 -1.86
N SER A 655 -3.02 -14.66 -1.87
CA SER A 655 -3.86 -14.70 -0.68
C SER A 655 -4.26 -16.13 -0.34
N TRP A 656 -4.68 -16.36 0.92
CA TRP A 656 -5.26 -17.64 1.32
C TRP A 656 -6.42 -18.07 0.41
N PHE A 657 -7.28 -17.12 0.01
CA PHE A 657 -8.40 -17.39 -0.91
C PHE A 657 -7.94 -17.83 -2.30
N GLN A 658 -6.86 -17.27 -2.82
CA GLN A 658 -6.27 -17.67 -4.10
C GLN A 658 -5.65 -19.07 -3.99
N ALA A 659 -4.97 -19.37 -2.89
CA ALA A 659 -4.43 -20.71 -2.63
C ALA A 659 -5.54 -21.75 -2.52
N LYS A 660 -6.66 -21.44 -1.83
CA LYS A 660 -7.86 -22.30 -1.78
C LYS A 660 -8.48 -22.50 -3.16
N ALA A 661 -8.62 -21.44 -3.94
CA ALA A 661 -9.15 -21.51 -5.30
C ALA A 661 -8.27 -22.36 -6.23
N PHE A 662 -6.95 -22.30 -6.05
CA PHE A 662 -6.00 -23.18 -6.74
C PHE A 662 -6.22 -24.66 -6.33
N CYS A 663 -6.39 -24.96 -5.04
CA CYS A 663 -6.71 -26.30 -4.56
C CYS A 663 -8.03 -26.80 -5.15
N ASP A 664 -9.06 -25.97 -5.23
CA ASP A 664 -10.34 -26.31 -5.83
C ASP A 664 -10.22 -26.54 -7.35
N TRP A 665 -9.40 -25.77 -8.03
CA TRP A 665 -9.08 -25.99 -9.44
C TRP A 665 -8.34 -27.33 -9.66
N LEU A 666 -7.33 -27.64 -8.82
CA LEU A 666 -6.65 -28.92 -8.84
C LEU A 666 -7.64 -30.09 -8.62
N SER A 667 -8.55 -29.93 -7.67
CA SER A 667 -9.55 -30.94 -7.34
C SER A 667 -10.46 -31.23 -8.54
N ARG A 668 -10.95 -30.20 -9.20
CA ARG A 668 -11.76 -30.33 -10.44
C ARG A 668 -10.98 -30.96 -11.59
N LYS A 669 -9.74 -30.52 -11.77
CA LYS A 669 -8.88 -30.97 -12.88
C LYS A 669 -8.49 -32.45 -12.77
N THR A 670 -8.24 -32.90 -11.56
CA THR A 670 -7.68 -34.23 -11.30
C THR A 670 -8.72 -35.27 -10.84
N GLY A 671 -9.92 -34.82 -10.44
CA GLY A 671 -10.92 -35.66 -9.81
C GLY A 671 -10.55 -36.14 -8.40
N ARG A 672 -9.51 -35.57 -7.78
CA ARG A 672 -9.03 -35.87 -6.42
C ARG A 672 -9.28 -34.66 -5.52
N LYS A 673 -9.41 -34.87 -4.22
CA LYS A 673 -9.56 -33.77 -3.26
C LYS A 673 -8.19 -33.17 -2.93
N PHE A 674 -7.99 -31.92 -3.25
CA PHE A 674 -6.87 -31.09 -2.81
C PHE A 674 -7.36 -29.99 -1.85
N ASP A 675 -6.56 -29.71 -0.85
CA ASP A 675 -6.80 -28.63 0.11
C ASP A 675 -5.47 -28.13 0.66
N LEU A 676 -5.49 -27.01 1.38
CA LEU A 676 -4.37 -26.61 2.21
C LEU A 676 -4.24 -27.57 3.39
N PRO A 677 -3.02 -27.93 3.83
CA PRO A 677 -2.85 -28.78 5.00
C PRO A 677 -3.39 -28.09 6.25
N THR A 678 -3.89 -28.86 7.19
CA THR A 678 -4.12 -28.36 8.54
C THR A 678 -2.78 -28.09 9.23
N GLU A 679 -2.79 -27.26 10.28
CA GLU A 679 -1.61 -27.02 11.11
C GLU A 679 -0.96 -28.32 11.60
N ALA A 680 -1.77 -29.23 12.15
CA ALA A 680 -1.30 -30.53 12.61
C ALA A 680 -0.69 -31.39 11.49
N GLN A 681 -1.27 -31.39 10.30
CA GLN A 681 -0.71 -32.10 9.14
C GLN A 681 0.62 -31.50 8.71
N TRP A 682 0.70 -30.17 8.70
CA TRP A 682 1.91 -29.46 8.31
C TRP A 682 3.05 -29.72 9.29
N GLU A 683 2.79 -29.57 10.61
CA GLU A 683 3.80 -29.77 11.64
C GLU A 683 4.25 -31.23 11.71
N TYR A 684 3.31 -32.19 11.59
CA TYR A 684 3.64 -33.63 11.53
C TYR A 684 4.59 -33.96 10.37
N ALA A 685 4.30 -33.44 9.19
CA ALA A 685 5.15 -33.61 8.02
C ALA A 685 6.52 -32.93 8.17
N CYS A 686 6.53 -31.69 8.70
CA CYS A 686 7.75 -30.92 8.94
C CYS A 686 8.70 -31.63 9.93
N ARG A 687 8.16 -32.15 11.04
CA ARG A 687 8.96 -32.88 12.04
C ARG A 687 9.53 -34.18 11.52
N ALA A 688 8.84 -34.85 10.62
CA ALA A 688 9.28 -36.15 10.05
C ALA A 688 9.79 -37.17 11.08
N GLY A 689 9.22 -37.15 12.31
CA GLY A 689 9.59 -38.04 13.41
C GLY A 689 10.51 -37.43 14.46
N THR A 690 11.04 -36.24 14.26
CA THR A 690 11.96 -35.58 15.21
C THR A 690 11.20 -34.84 16.32
N ALA A 691 11.84 -34.69 17.48
CA ALA A 691 11.38 -33.86 18.61
C ALA A 691 12.18 -32.60 18.79
N THR A 692 13.16 -32.36 17.93
CA THR A 692 14.01 -31.15 17.97
C THR A 692 13.26 -29.94 17.41
N PRO A 693 13.65 -28.69 17.78
CA PRO A 693 13.05 -27.46 17.25
C PRO A 693 12.98 -27.41 15.72
N PHE A 694 14.00 -27.94 15.03
CA PHE A 694 14.04 -28.12 13.59
C PHE A 694 14.20 -29.61 13.26
N PHE A 695 13.72 -30.07 12.11
CA PHE A 695 13.87 -31.48 11.70
C PHE A 695 15.34 -31.92 11.62
N PHE A 696 16.26 -31.00 11.47
CA PHE A 696 17.69 -31.26 11.37
C PHE A 696 18.46 -30.96 12.68
N GLY A 697 17.82 -30.55 13.77
CA GLY A 697 18.48 -30.36 15.08
C GLY A 697 18.01 -29.14 15.88
N GLY A 698 18.88 -28.67 16.77
CA GLY A 698 18.68 -27.51 17.62
C GLY A 698 19.12 -26.19 16.95
N ARG A 699 19.15 -25.11 17.74
CA ARG A 699 19.57 -23.77 17.27
C ARG A 699 21.05 -23.69 16.94
N ASP A 700 21.85 -24.65 17.37
CA ASP A 700 23.28 -24.82 17.13
C ASP A 700 23.60 -25.67 15.89
N ALA A 701 22.59 -26.13 15.16
CA ALA A 701 22.76 -26.90 13.94
C ALA A 701 23.30 -26.02 12.78
N ASP A 702 23.93 -26.68 11.80
CA ASP A 702 24.40 -26.03 10.58
C ASP A 702 23.21 -25.74 9.63
N PHE A 703 22.68 -24.55 9.68
CA PHE A 703 21.55 -24.09 8.87
C PHE A 703 21.86 -24.01 7.37
N SER A 704 23.13 -23.84 7.00
CA SER A 704 23.52 -23.62 5.58
C SER A 704 23.08 -24.71 4.63
N ARG A 705 22.85 -25.92 5.15
CA ARG A 705 22.45 -27.11 4.36
C ARG A 705 20.94 -27.31 4.28
N PHE A 706 20.16 -26.67 5.14
CA PHE A 706 18.78 -27.03 5.38
C PHE A 706 17.80 -25.85 5.32
N ALA A 707 18.28 -24.64 5.42
CA ALA A 707 17.44 -23.46 5.45
C ALA A 707 18.01 -22.35 4.57
N ASN A 708 17.14 -21.64 3.89
CA ASN A 708 17.46 -20.40 3.18
C ASN A 708 17.22 -19.24 4.16
N LEU A 709 18.28 -18.84 4.85
CA LEU A 709 18.26 -17.76 5.84
C LEU A 709 19.14 -16.61 5.36
N ALA A 710 18.91 -15.45 5.98
CA ALA A 710 19.83 -14.32 5.86
C ALA A 710 21.20 -14.72 6.42
N ASP A 711 22.18 -14.83 5.57
CA ASP A 711 23.56 -15.19 5.90
C ASP A 711 24.54 -14.08 5.49
N ALA A 712 25.86 -14.39 5.53
CA ALA A 712 26.88 -13.41 5.16
C ALA A 712 26.75 -12.87 3.72
N THR A 713 26.07 -13.57 2.82
CA THR A 713 25.84 -13.07 1.45
C THR A 713 24.84 -11.92 1.44
N LEU A 714 23.95 -11.82 2.44
CA LEU A 714 23.07 -10.69 2.59
C LEU A 714 23.82 -9.39 2.94
N SER A 715 24.98 -9.50 3.62
CA SER A 715 25.82 -8.33 3.95
C SER A 715 26.39 -7.60 2.71
N GLU A 716 26.36 -8.22 1.55
CA GLU A 716 26.70 -7.56 0.29
C GLU A 716 25.57 -6.65 -0.22
N PHE A 717 24.39 -6.73 0.39
CA PHE A 717 23.16 -6.07 -0.04
C PHE A 717 22.55 -5.12 1.01
N VAL A 718 23.11 -5.10 2.23
CA VAL A 718 22.65 -4.23 3.34
C VAL A 718 23.70 -3.09 3.59
#